data_bc9d8f721823cff6c946723e079fda2d
#
_entry.id   bc9d8f721823cff6c946723e079fda2d
#
_cell.length_a   1.000
_cell.length_b   1.000
_cell.length_c   1.000
_cell.angle_alpha   90.00
_cell.angle_beta   90.00
_cell.angle_gamma   90.00
#
_symmetry.space_group_name_H-M   'P 1'
#
loop_
_entity.id
_entity.type
_entity.pdbx_description
1 polymer ?
#
loop_
_entity_poly.entity_id
_entity_poly.type
_entity_poly.pdbx_seq_one_letter_code
_entity_poly.pdbx_strand_id
1 'polypeptide(L)'
;MVGGFVGEWACSAAAQSAYAADSAFLGVLTERVDFTVHQIPALGRHLADLPNIVSGRTALLLFGIVFAGLAAEAIARLALSRVRTRTIDRLVGHSPLGAFGAALLLDIVAMVALFVAGRVVLARIGDPQSVGHLLGQQVFQALFYWRAFNLLFRAFLRPSTPEGRIAPVGDTAARSLLIALNWVVVLPLLGAHFGRALLTTGATKEVVSAAVILYAPLIALCLLWVVWRWRSEMAAWLSAMVSERKVGRQLKLDTAKRWWMFGLAFYAAMGVATVYAALTESGTPARGLAMIETTLLLLLLFETLMHRITRHIVSELPMAGDVVADCLRLIARLYAIVVIADALMVRVLGAMTAEQWAVHDRGAKIAAITLVAIYAFWRFVRFRMDSYIAANPLPSADAAAEAEDEVRVAASRLRTLMPLVRAVAGSVILVVGGLLVLSELGVNITPLIAGASVFGLAVSFGSQSLVRDVVSGVFFLAEDAFRIGEYVDCSKVKGTVEGFSVRCLKLRHQNGQLHIVPFGQVGHITNFSRDWTVVKFNLAFAPGTDVELLRKAVKKIGTDMMEEPTFKPILMQPLKMQGVVDIKDSSLVVRFKFMARPKNPSAIQRMGVRRMYEQLPKLGIRFATPFGIPGMVPMGTATAGPAAAPPVAAPPAAAPPEVPPAPAKAAE
;
A
#
# COMPACT_ATOMS: atom_id res chain seq x y z
N MET A 1 43.95 12.42 -26.87
CA MET A 1 43.69 11.87 -28.21
C MET A 1 44.06 10.38 -28.39
N VAL A 2 44.39 9.62 -27.36
CA VAL A 2 44.74 8.18 -27.46
C VAL A 2 43.60 7.25 -27.01
N GLY A 3 42.57 7.77 -26.33
CA GLY A 3 41.42 6.97 -25.85
C GLY A 3 40.31 6.70 -26.89
N GLY A 4 40.26 7.47 -27.99
CA GLY A 4 39.22 7.30 -29.03
C GLY A 4 39.52 6.19 -30.04
N PHE A 5 40.80 5.92 -30.30
CA PHE A 5 41.21 4.94 -31.32
C PHE A 5 41.09 3.48 -30.88
N VAL A 6 41.18 3.19 -29.56
CA VAL A 6 41.05 1.83 -29.03
C VAL A 6 39.57 1.39 -28.95
N GLY A 7 38.65 2.33 -28.76
CA GLY A 7 37.19 2.05 -28.73
C GLY A 7 36.62 1.66 -30.10
N GLU A 8 37.05 2.31 -31.17
CA GLU A 8 36.58 2.01 -32.53
C GLU A 8 37.12 0.67 -33.06
N TRP A 9 38.35 0.31 -32.74
CA TRP A 9 38.94 -0.98 -33.13
C TRP A 9 38.29 -2.17 -32.36
N ALA A 10 38.01 -2.00 -31.08
CA ALA A 10 37.33 -3.03 -30.30
C ALA A 10 35.87 -3.23 -30.76
N CYS A 11 35.18 -2.15 -31.14
CA CYS A 11 33.82 -2.22 -31.66
C CYS A 11 33.77 -2.84 -33.07
N SER A 12 34.76 -2.53 -33.93
CA SER A 12 34.85 -3.11 -35.28
C SER A 12 35.24 -4.62 -35.24
N ALA A 13 36.15 -5.00 -34.36
CA ALA A 13 36.54 -6.41 -34.17
C ALA A 13 35.42 -7.25 -33.60
N ALA A 14 34.67 -6.71 -32.63
CA ALA A 14 33.48 -7.36 -32.07
C ALA A 14 32.34 -7.45 -33.12
N ALA A 15 32.14 -6.43 -33.94
CA ALA A 15 31.17 -6.44 -35.05
C ALA A 15 31.58 -7.41 -36.14
N GLN A 16 32.87 -7.50 -36.49
CA GLN A 16 33.36 -8.48 -37.46
C GLN A 16 33.31 -9.91 -36.95
N SER A 17 33.59 -10.15 -35.66
CA SER A 17 33.45 -11.47 -35.07
C SER A 17 31.98 -11.90 -34.94
N ALA A 18 31.07 -10.97 -34.66
CA ALA A 18 29.63 -11.24 -34.65
C ALA A 18 29.12 -11.52 -36.08
N TYR A 19 29.56 -10.74 -37.09
CA TYR A 19 29.18 -10.98 -38.49
C TYR A 19 29.73 -12.31 -39.04
N ALA A 20 30.94 -12.68 -38.67
CA ALA A 20 31.51 -13.98 -39.02
C ALA A 20 30.80 -15.14 -38.30
N ALA A 21 30.39 -14.98 -37.06
CA ALA A 21 29.61 -15.94 -36.34
C ALA A 21 28.19 -16.08 -36.91
N ASP A 22 27.56 -14.96 -37.30
CA ASP A 22 26.23 -14.94 -37.95
C ASP A 22 26.27 -15.57 -39.36
N SER A 23 27.31 -15.34 -40.14
CA SER A 23 27.45 -15.96 -41.46
C SER A 23 27.75 -17.45 -41.40
N ALA A 24 28.55 -17.90 -40.42
CA ALA A 24 28.75 -19.33 -40.15
C ALA A 24 27.47 -19.99 -39.66
N PHE A 25 26.71 -19.33 -38.76
CA PHE A 25 25.42 -19.82 -38.28
C PHE A 25 24.40 -19.95 -39.41
N LEU A 26 24.27 -18.92 -40.27
CA LEU A 26 23.38 -18.98 -41.45
C LEU A 26 23.78 -20.08 -42.43
N GLY A 27 25.09 -20.28 -42.64
CA GLY A 27 25.61 -21.39 -43.48
C GLY A 27 25.21 -22.75 -42.95
N VAL A 28 25.39 -23.01 -41.66
CA VAL A 28 24.97 -24.27 -40.99
C VAL A 28 23.45 -24.42 -41.05
N LEU A 29 22.70 -23.35 -40.89
CA LEU A 29 21.23 -23.40 -40.93
C LEU A 29 20.73 -23.72 -42.33
N THR A 30 21.30 -23.11 -43.36
CA THR A 30 20.94 -23.38 -44.77
C THR A 30 21.25 -24.82 -45.17
N GLU A 31 22.43 -25.35 -44.77
CA GLU A 31 22.81 -26.75 -45.00
C GLU A 31 21.85 -27.71 -44.30
N ARG A 32 21.47 -27.41 -43.07
CA ARG A 32 20.49 -28.19 -42.30
C ARG A 32 19.10 -28.17 -42.92
N VAL A 33 18.65 -27.00 -43.42
CA VAL A 33 17.38 -26.89 -44.15
C VAL A 33 17.40 -27.73 -45.41
N ASP A 34 18.46 -27.59 -46.22
CA ASP A 34 18.60 -28.36 -47.47
C ASP A 34 18.61 -29.86 -47.19
N PHE A 35 19.41 -30.32 -46.24
CA PHE A 35 19.44 -31.72 -45.80
C PHE A 35 18.06 -32.21 -45.36
N THR A 36 17.33 -31.43 -44.57
CA THR A 36 16.01 -31.81 -44.04
C THR A 36 14.95 -31.82 -45.14
N VAL A 37 15.01 -30.90 -46.11
CA VAL A 37 14.10 -30.87 -47.28
C VAL A 37 14.30 -32.11 -48.12
N HIS A 38 15.53 -32.60 -48.31
CA HIS A 38 15.83 -33.84 -49.01
C HIS A 38 15.25 -35.10 -48.33
N GLN A 39 14.83 -35.02 -47.05
CA GLN A 39 14.14 -36.11 -46.31
C GLN A 39 12.62 -36.13 -46.57
N ILE A 40 12.02 -35.15 -47.26
CA ILE A 40 10.57 -35.12 -47.55
C ILE A 40 10.10 -36.34 -48.33
N PRO A 41 10.82 -36.81 -49.36
CA PRO A 41 10.43 -38.07 -50.03
C PRO A 41 10.47 -39.30 -49.13
N ALA A 42 11.40 -39.34 -48.14
CA ALA A 42 11.48 -40.39 -47.15
C ALA A 42 10.26 -40.35 -46.20
N LEU A 43 9.79 -39.16 -45.80
CA LEU A 43 8.55 -39.00 -45.08
C LEU A 43 7.35 -39.53 -45.86
N GLY A 44 7.26 -39.22 -47.17
CA GLY A 44 6.21 -39.75 -48.06
C GLY A 44 6.18 -41.27 -48.08
N ARG A 45 7.36 -41.90 -48.23
CA ARG A 45 7.48 -43.38 -48.18
C ARG A 45 7.07 -43.94 -46.84
N HIS A 46 7.55 -43.36 -45.72
CA HIS A 46 7.17 -43.80 -44.37
C HIS A 46 5.67 -43.71 -44.12
N LEU A 47 5.02 -42.64 -44.57
CA LEU A 47 3.56 -42.49 -44.50
C LEU A 47 2.81 -43.53 -45.36
N ALA A 48 3.34 -43.84 -46.53
CA ALA A 48 2.78 -44.90 -47.40
C ALA A 48 2.90 -46.29 -46.78
N ASP A 49 3.96 -46.55 -46.00
CA ASP A 49 4.18 -47.82 -45.30
C ASP A 49 3.43 -47.96 -43.99
N LEU A 50 2.80 -46.88 -43.45
CA LEU A 50 2.04 -46.91 -42.19
C LEU A 50 0.99 -48.04 -42.12
N PRO A 51 0.23 -48.39 -43.20
CA PRO A 51 -0.71 -49.52 -43.16
C PRO A 51 -0.04 -50.88 -42.93
N ASN A 52 1.24 -51.02 -43.32
CA ASN A 52 2.02 -52.23 -43.12
C ASN A 52 2.60 -52.28 -41.69
N ILE A 53 2.96 -51.13 -41.12
CA ILE A 53 3.54 -50.98 -39.76
C ILE A 53 2.42 -51.13 -38.71
N VAL A 54 1.25 -50.52 -38.96
CA VAL A 54 0.11 -50.51 -38.06
C VAL A 54 -0.93 -51.51 -38.56
N SER A 55 -1.05 -52.68 -37.93
CA SER A 55 -2.03 -53.67 -38.31
C SER A 55 -3.47 -53.10 -38.28
N GLY A 56 -4.35 -53.60 -39.19
CA GLY A 56 -5.74 -53.14 -39.19
C GLY A 56 -6.47 -53.31 -37.85
N ARG A 57 -6.11 -54.34 -37.08
CA ARG A 57 -6.61 -54.54 -35.72
C ARG A 57 -6.17 -53.42 -34.78
N THR A 58 -4.91 -52.98 -34.85
CA THR A 58 -4.39 -51.87 -34.08
C THR A 58 -5.07 -50.57 -34.48
N ALA A 59 -5.24 -50.30 -35.76
CA ALA A 59 -5.96 -49.12 -36.26
C ALA A 59 -7.40 -49.06 -35.72
N LEU A 60 -8.10 -50.20 -35.73
CA LEU A 60 -9.46 -50.29 -35.17
C LEU A 60 -9.49 -50.05 -33.65
N LEU A 61 -8.50 -50.55 -32.91
CA LEU A 61 -8.38 -50.30 -31.47
C LEU A 61 -8.01 -48.82 -31.15
N LEU A 62 -7.17 -48.17 -31.98
CA LEU A 62 -6.90 -46.72 -31.86
C LEU A 62 -8.18 -45.90 -32.07
N PHE A 63 -8.99 -46.26 -33.05
CA PHE A 63 -10.32 -45.67 -33.26
C PHE A 63 -11.24 -45.95 -32.06
N GLY A 64 -11.16 -47.19 -31.54
CA GLY A 64 -11.89 -47.62 -30.35
C GLY A 64 -11.56 -46.78 -29.09
N ILE A 65 -10.30 -46.37 -28.88
CA ILE A 65 -9.91 -45.47 -27.76
C ILE A 65 -10.68 -44.15 -27.84
N VAL A 66 -10.69 -43.54 -29.02
CA VAL A 66 -11.36 -42.23 -29.22
C VAL A 66 -12.88 -42.40 -29.08
N PHE A 67 -13.45 -43.39 -29.78
CA PHE A 67 -14.89 -43.61 -29.75
C PHE A 67 -15.40 -44.05 -28.37
N ALA A 68 -14.79 -45.04 -27.75
CA ALA A 68 -15.19 -45.51 -26.41
C ALA A 68 -15.02 -44.43 -25.35
N GLY A 69 -13.92 -43.66 -25.41
CA GLY A 69 -13.69 -42.54 -24.51
C GLY A 69 -14.77 -41.47 -24.63
N LEU A 70 -15.04 -40.99 -25.84
CA LEU A 70 -16.06 -39.96 -26.08
C LEU A 70 -17.49 -40.48 -25.82
N ALA A 71 -17.79 -41.74 -26.16
CA ALA A 71 -19.07 -42.36 -25.87
C ALA A 71 -19.31 -42.49 -24.35
N ALA A 72 -18.31 -42.96 -23.60
CA ALA A 72 -18.41 -43.08 -22.15
C ALA A 72 -18.62 -41.72 -21.48
N GLU A 73 -17.90 -40.68 -21.93
CA GLU A 73 -18.12 -39.32 -21.48
C GLU A 73 -19.53 -38.81 -21.81
N ALA A 74 -20.02 -39.05 -23.03
CA ALA A 74 -21.36 -38.63 -23.43
C ALA A 74 -22.45 -39.35 -22.63
N ILE A 75 -22.32 -40.67 -22.42
CA ILE A 75 -23.22 -41.46 -21.58
C ILE A 75 -23.21 -40.95 -20.14
N ALA A 76 -22.03 -40.71 -19.55
CA ALA A 76 -21.91 -40.16 -18.19
C ALA A 76 -22.59 -38.80 -18.09
N ARG A 77 -22.41 -37.91 -19.06
CA ARG A 77 -23.07 -36.59 -19.10
C ARG A 77 -24.59 -36.69 -19.21
N LEU A 78 -25.09 -37.64 -20.03
CA LEU A 78 -26.53 -37.89 -20.17
C LEU A 78 -27.11 -38.44 -18.86
N ALA A 79 -26.45 -39.41 -18.24
CA ALA A 79 -26.86 -39.98 -16.95
C ALA A 79 -26.88 -38.91 -15.84
N LEU A 80 -25.89 -38.03 -15.81
CA LEU A 80 -25.77 -36.94 -14.84
C LEU A 80 -26.63 -35.70 -15.18
N SER A 81 -27.28 -35.65 -16.34
CA SER A 81 -28.02 -34.47 -16.81
C SER A 81 -29.14 -34.05 -15.85
N ARG A 82 -29.92 -34.99 -15.33
CA ARG A 82 -31.02 -34.73 -14.39
C ARG A 82 -30.50 -34.24 -13.03
N VAL A 83 -29.37 -34.78 -12.54
CA VAL A 83 -28.71 -34.34 -11.30
C VAL A 83 -28.14 -32.94 -11.51
N ARG A 84 -27.52 -32.73 -12.66
CA ARG A 84 -26.93 -31.45 -13.05
C ARG A 84 -27.96 -30.31 -13.06
N THR A 85 -29.10 -30.47 -13.74
CA THR A 85 -30.14 -29.45 -13.79
C THR A 85 -30.68 -29.17 -12.39
N ARG A 86 -31.09 -30.19 -11.64
CA ARG A 86 -31.63 -30.02 -10.28
C ARG A 86 -30.63 -29.34 -9.32
N THR A 87 -29.35 -29.70 -9.38
CA THR A 87 -28.32 -29.16 -8.49
C THR A 87 -27.96 -27.72 -8.88
N ILE A 88 -27.83 -27.45 -10.18
CA ILE A 88 -27.52 -26.10 -10.65
C ILE A 88 -28.68 -25.15 -10.37
N ASP A 89 -29.92 -25.53 -10.68
CA ASP A 89 -31.12 -24.69 -10.46
C ASP A 89 -31.30 -24.33 -8.98
N ARG A 90 -31.02 -25.29 -8.07
CA ARG A 90 -31.04 -25.03 -6.62
C ARG A 90 -29.93 -24.08 -6.14
N LEU A 91 -28.74 -24.20 -6.72
CA LEU A 91 -27.57 -23.44 -6.25
C LEU A 91 -27.42 -22.07 -6.94
N VAL A 92 -27.93 -21.88 -8.15
CA VAL A 92 -27.84 -20.60 -8.87
C VAL A 92 -28.50 -19.48 -8.09
N GLY A 93 -29.65 -19.73 -7.44
CA GLY A 93 -30.36 -18.73 -6.64
C GLY A 93 -29.67 -18.37 -5.32
N HIS A 94 -28.83 -19.27 -4.76
CA HIS A 94 -28.20 -19.08 -3.44
C HIS A 94 -26.70 -18.79 -3.54
N SER A 95 -25.97 -19.43 -4.44
CA SER A 95 -24.52 -19.31 -4.58
C SER A 95 -24.06 -19.62 -6.01
N PRO A 96 -23.81 -18.61 -6.84
CA PRO A 96 -23.29 -18.80 -8.21
C PRO A 96 -21.97 -19.57 -8.25
N LEU A 97 -21.10 -19.39 -7.24
CA LEU A 97 -19.84 -20.13 -7.10
C LEU A 97 -20.08 -21.60 -6.71
N GLY A 98 -21.07 -21.86 -5.85
CA GLY A 98 -21.49 -23.23 -5.52
C GLY A 98 -22.03 -23.96 -6.75
N ALA A 99 -22.85 -23.30 -7.57
CA ALA A 99 -23.33 -23.83 -8.83
C ALA A 99 -22.18 -24.13 -9.83
N PHE A 100 -21.16 -23.27 -9.87
CA PHE A 100 -19.95 -23.50 -10.65
C PHE A 100 -19.19 -24.74 -10.17
N GLY A 101 -18.93 -24.84 -8.87
CA GLY A 101 -18.19 -25.97 -8.27
C GLY A 101 -18.91 -27.31 -8.50
N ALA A 102 -20.22 -27.35 -8.27
CA ALA A 102 -21.03 -28.55 -8.47
C ALA A 102 -21.03 -29.00 -9.94
N ALA A 103 -21.19 -28.07 -10.86
CA ALA A 103 -21.13 -28.42 -12.28
C ALA A 103 -19.73 -28.84 -12.74
N LEU A 104 -18.67 -28.24 -12.21
CA LEU A 104 -17.29 -28.66 -12.49
C LEU A 104 -17.05 -30.10 -11.99
N LEU A 105 -17.49 -30.41 -10.77
CA LEU A 105 -17.39 -31.78 -10.22
C LEU A 105 -18.11 -32.81 -11.09
N LEU A 106 -19.32 -32.51 -11.56
CA LEU A 106 -20.07 -33.40 -12.44
C LEU A 106 -19.38 -33.58 -13.81
N ASP A 107 -18.79 -32.52 -14.34
CA ASP A 107 -18.01 -32.60 -15.58
C ASP A 107 -16.69 -33.39 -15.39
N ILE A 108 -16.06 -33.32 -14.21
CA ILE A 108 -14.89 -34.14 -13.82
C ILE A 108 -15.29 -35.63 -13.77
N VAL A 109 -16.45 -35.96 -13.18
CA VAL A 109 -16.93 -37.36 -13.15
C VAL A 109 -17.11 -37.91 -14.57
N ALA A 110 -17.66 -37.10 -15.49
CA ALA A 110 -17.78 -37.52 -16.90
C ALA A 110 -16.39 -37.70 -17.57
N MET A 111 -15.40 -36.87 -17.20
CA MET A 111 -14.03 -37.02 -17.70
C MET A 111 -13.33 -38.25 -17.11
N VAL A 112 -13.62 -38.64 -15.88
CA VAL A 112 -13.14 -39.90 -15.29
C VAL A 112 -13.69 -41.09 -16.08
N ALA A 113 -14.96 -41.06 -16.53
CA ALA A 113 -15.53 -42.10 -17.37
C ALA A 113 -14.78 -42.25 -18.72
N LEU A 114 -14.43 -41.12 -19.36
CA LEU A 114 -13.56 -41.10 -20.54
C LEU A 114 -12.20 -41.76 -20.26
N PHE A 115 -11.56 -41.37 -19.15
CA PHE A 115 -10.24 -41.87 -18.74
C PHE A 115 -10.29 -43.39 -18.55
N VAL A 116 -11.26 -43.90 -17.81
CA VAL A 116 -11.40 -45.32 -17.51
C VAL A 116 -11.68 -46.08 -18.81
N ALA A 117 -12.63 -45.65 -19.64
CA ALA A 117 -12.94 -46.30 -20.91
C ALA A 117 -11.75 -46.35 -21.87
N GLY A 118 -11.04 -45.23 -22.02
CA GLY A 118 -9.82 -45.17 -22.85
C GLY A 118 -8.71 -46.09 -22.33
N ARG A 119 -8.50 -46.16 -21.02
CA ARG A 119 -7.52 -47.08 -20.40
C ARG A 119 -7.91 -48.58 -20.59
N VAL A 120 -9.18 -48.89 -20.48
CA VAL A 120 -9.68 -50.26 -20.71
C VAL A 120 -9.42 -50.69 -22.16
N VAL A 121 -9.71 -49.83 -23.15
CA VAL A 121 -9.43 -50.14 -24.56
C VAL A 121 -7.92 -50.23 -24.80
N LEU A 122 -7.13 -49.32 -24.25
CA LEU A 122 -5.67 -49.33 -24.37
C LEU A 122 -5.06 -50.66 -23.83
N ALA A 123 -5.57 -51.16 -22.70
CA ALA A 123 -5.12 -52.44 -22.14
C ALA A 123 -5.41 -53.67 -23.04
N ARG A 124 -6.27 -53.51 -24.04
CA ARG A 124 -6.53 -54.56 -25.04
C ARG A 124 -5.54 -54.57 -26.21
N ILE A 125 -4.66 -53.60 -26.32
CA ILE A 125 -3.66 -53.45 -27.39
C ILE A 125 -2.39 -54.25 -27.06
N GLY A 126 -2.45 -55.36 -26.37
CA GLY A 126 -1.34 -56.30 -26.21
C GLY A 126 -0.16 -55.74 -25.40
N ASP A 127 1.07 -56.14 -25.78
CA ASP A 127 2.32 -55.79 -25.04
C ASP A 127 2.53 -54.25 -24.92
N PRO A 128 2.80 -53.75 -23.73
CA PRO A 128 3.10 -52.34 -23.50
C PRO A 128 4.25 -51.74 -24.33
N GLN A 129 5.16 -52.55 -24.79
CA GLN A 129 6.28 -52.12 -25.67
C GLN A 129 5.95 -52.19 -27.17
N SER A 130 4.80 -52.72 -27.55
CA SER A 130 4.39 -52.79 -28.97
C SER A 130 4.14 -51.40 -29.55
N VAL A 131 4.46 -51.21 -30.82
CA VAL A 131 4.17 -49.99 -31.58
C VAL A 131 2.71 -49.58 -31.45
N GLY A 132 1.79 -50.54 -31.51
CA GLY A 132 0.36 -50.30 -31.37
C GLY A 132 -0.02 -49.75 -29.99
N HIS A 133 0.55 -50.27 -28.91
CA HIS A 133 0.30 -49.76 -27.54
C HIS A 133 0.84 -48.35 -27.33
N LEU A 134 2.07 -48.07 -27.81
CA LEU A 134 2.68 -46.74 -27.73
C LEU A 134 1.89 -45.72 -28.54
N LEU A 135 1.42 -46.04 -29.74
CA LEU A 135 0.51 -45.18 -30.52
C LEU A 135 -0.81 -44.98 -29.80
N GLY A 136 -1.40 -46.05 -29.23
CA GLY A 136 -2.61 -45.94 -28.41
C GLY A 136 -2.46 -45.01 -27.22
N GLN A 137 -1.31 -45.07 -26.55
CA GLN A 137 -1.00 -44.16 -25.47
C GLN A 137 -0.89 -42.69 -25.93
N GLN A 138 -0.29 -42.43 -27.13
CA GLN A 138 -0.23 -41.08 -27.70
C GLN A 138 -1.63 -40.54 -28.03
N VAL A 139 -2.47 -41.34 -28.67
CA VAL A 139 -3.85 -40.97 -29.01
C VAL A 139 -4.68 -40.72 -27.74
N PHE A 140 -4.55 -41.61 -26.76
CA PHE A 140 -5.22 -41.44 -25.46
C PHE A 140 -4.80 -40.15 -24.73
N GLN A 141 -3.48 -39.88 -24.67
CA GLN A 141 -2.96 -38.66 -24.04
C GLN A 141 -3.45 -37.40 -24.76
N ALA A 142 -3.42 -37.37 -26.09
CA ALA A 142 -3.91 -36.25 -26.89
C ALA A 142 -5.41 -36.00 -26.63
N LEU A 143 -6.22 -37.07 -26.66
CA LEU A 143 -7.65 -37.00 -26.38
C LEU A 143 -7.92 -36.48 -24.97
N PHE A 144 -7.21 -37.02 -23.98
CA PHE A 144 -7.37 -36.64 -22.57
C PHE A 144 -7.00 -35.19 -22.32
N TYR A 145 -5.84 -34.70 -22.80
CA TYR A 145 -5.42 -33.30 -22.65
C TYR A 145 -6.40 -32.36 -23.35
N TRP A 146 -6.80 -32.66 -24.57
CA TRP A 146 -7.82 -31.86 -25.24
C TRP A 146 -9.11 -31.75 -24.44
N ARG A 147 -9.62 -32.88 -23.91
CA ARG A 147 -10.87 -32.90 -23.14
C ARG A 147 -10.72 -32.16 -21.80
N ALA A 148 -9.58 -32.26 -21.17
CA ALA A 148 -9.28 -31.55 -19.92
C ALA A 148 -9.32 -30.02 -20.12
N PHE A 149 -8.66 -29.52 -21.16
CA PHE A 149 -8.72 -28.08 -21.48
C PHE A 149 -10.12 -27.65 -21.93
N ASN A 150 -10.80 -28.45 -22.73
CA ASN A 150 -12.18 -28.19 -23.15
C ASN A 150 -13.12 -28.11 -21.93
N LEU A 151 -12.94 -28.98 -20.94
CA LEU A 151 -13.70 -28.97 -19.69
C LEU A 151 -13.47 -27.65 -18.96
N LEU A 152 -12.21 -27.23 -18.80
CA LEU A 152 -11.88 -25.94 -18.17
C LEU A 152 -12.55 -24.79 -18.93
N PHE A 153 -12.37 -24.69 -20.24
CA PHE A 153 -12.95 -23.60 -21.02
C PHE A 153 -14.48 -23.59 -20.96
N ARG A 154 -15.13 -24.76 -21.01
CA ARG A 154 -16.59 -24.87 -20.85
C ARG A 154 -17.05 -24.47 -19.47
N ALA A 155 -16.29 -24.78 -18.41
CA ALA A 155 -16.62 -24.40 -17.06
C ALA A 155 -16.64 -22.88 -16.92
N PHE A 156 -15.67 -22.18 -17.51
CA PHE A 156 -15.55 -20.71 -17.40
C PHE A 156 -16.51 -19.96 -18.34
N LEU A 157 -16.65 -20.42 -19.59
CA LEU A 157 -17.44 -19.72 -20.62
C LEU A 157 -18.93 -20.07 -20.59
N ARG A 158 -19.31 -21.28 -20.18
CA ARG A 158 -20.71 -21.79 -20.09
C ARG A 158 -21.65 -21.19 -21.13
N PRO A 159 -21.52 -21.59 -22.39
CA PRO A 159 -22.30 -20.99 -23.47
C PRO A 159 -23.81 -21.26 -23.40
N SER A 160 -24.24 -22.26 -22.62
CA SER A 160 -25.65 -22.66 -22.47
C SER A 160 -26.34 -22.10 -21.21
N THR A 161 -25.60 -21.58 -20.22
CA THR A 161 -26.16 -21.13 -18.94
C THR A 161 -25.51 -19.82 -18.52
N PRO A 162 -26.07 -18.66 -18.91
CA PRO A 162 -25.48 -17.33 -18.62
C PRO A 162 -25.32 -17.05 -17.14
N GLU A 163 -26.25 -17.48 -16.31
CA GLU A 163 -26.29 -17.22 -14.86
C GLU A 163 -25.14 -17.84 -14.09
N GLY A 164 -24.64 -19.00 -14.54
CA GLY A 164 -23.47 -19.66 -13.93
C GLY A 164 -22.14 -19.34 -14.60
N ARG A 165 -22.08 -18.40 -15.56
CA ARG A 165 -20.85 -18.03 -16.27
C ARG A 165 -19.91 -17.22 -15.39
N ILE A 166 -18.63 -17.61 -15.39
CA ILE A 166 -17.57 -16.91 -14.68
C ILE A 166 -16.98 -15.79 -15.54
N ALA A 167 -16.71 -16.07 -16.82
CA ALA A 167 -16.16 -15.10 -17.76
C ALA A 167 -17.18 -13.98 -18.05
N PRO A 168 -16.79 -12.69 -17.95
CA PRO A 168 -17.69 -11.57 -18.17
C PRO A 168 -17.88 -11.26 -19.66
N VAL A 169 -18.46 -12.21 -20.39
CA VAL A 169 -18.68 -12.13 -21.86
C VAL A 169 -20.13 -12.48 -22.21
N GLY A 170 -20.64 -11.95 -23.32
CA GLY A 170 -21.97 -12.28 -23.83
C GLY A 170 -22.06 -13.69 -24.40
N ASP A 171 -23.29 -14.19 -24.70
CA ASP A 171 -23.53 -15.57 -25.12
C ASP A 171 -22.87 -15.92 -26.45
N THR A 172 -22.97 -15.05 -27.43
CA THR A 172 -22.34 -15.21 -28.75
C THR A 172 -20.83 -15.24 -28.64
N ALA A 173 -20.24 -14.30 -27.84
CA ALA A 173 -18.81 -14.25 -27.60
C ALA A 173 -18.32 -15.50 -26.85
N ALA A 174 -19.08 -16.00 -25.85
CA ALA A 174 -18.72 -17.22 -25.13
C ALA A 174 -18.62 -18.45 -26.00
N ARG A 175 -19.58 -18.65 -26.94
CA ARG A 175 -19.53 -19.76 -27.93
C ARG A 175 -18.35 -19.61 -28.88
N SER A 176 -18.16 -18.42 -29.40
CA SER A 176 -17.08 -18.07 -30.32
C SER A 176 -15.70 -18.27 -29.69
N LEU A 177 -15.48 -17.75 -28.44
CA LEU A 177 -14.24 -17.91 -27.69
C LEU A 177 -13.96 -19.36 -27.30
N LEU A 178 -15.00 -20.18 -27.00
CA LEU A 178 -14.81 -21.59 -26.72
C LEU A 178 -14.20 -22.32 -27.94
N ILE A 179 -14.65 -21.99 -29.15
CA ILE A 179 -14.09 -22.53 -30.38
C ILE A 179 -12.64 -22.08 -30.57
N ALA A 180 -12.37 -20.78 -30.40
CA ALA A 180 -11.02 -20.22 -30.52
C ALA A 180 -10.02 -20.89 -29.56
N LEU A 181 -10.36 -20.95 -28.26
CA LEU A 181 -9.51 -21.56 -27.25
C LEU A 181 -9.28 -23.05 -27.47
N ASN A 182 -10.26 -23.78 -28.03
CA ASN A 182 -10.03 -25.16 -28.42
C ASN A 182 -9.01 -25.26 -29.55
N TRP A 183 -9.07 -24.42 -30.59
CA TRP A 183 -8.08 -24.43 -31.67
C TRP A 183 -6.68 -24.07 -31.16
N VAL A 184 -6.54 -23.12 -30.24
CA VAL A 184 -5.28 -22.75 -29.60
C VAL A 184 -4.60 -23.94 -28.91
N VAL A 185 -5.38 -24.86 -28.31
CA VAL A 185 -4.84 -26.05 -27.65
C VAL A 185 -4.69 -27.21 -28.60
N VAL A 186 -5.67 -27.44 -29.47
CA VAL A 186 -5.72 -28.65 -30.34
C VAL A 186 -4.61 -28.64 -31.39
N LEU A 187 -4.34 -27.49 -32.02
CA LEU A 187 -3.35 -27.43 -33.11
C LEU A 187 -1.92 -27.76 -32.63
N PRO A 188 -1.37 -27.16 -31.57
CA PRO A 188 -0.06 -27.53 -31.04
C PRO A 188 -0.02 -28.98 -30.52
N LEU A 189 -1.12 -29.42 -29.88
CA LEU A 189 -1.24 -30.77 -29.34
C LEU A 189 -1.18 -31.83 -30.46
N LEU A 190 -1.91 -31.61 -31.57
CA LEU A 190 -1.87 -32.49 -32.76
C LEU A 190 -0.45 -32.55 -33.33
N GLY A 191 0.21 -31.42 -33.53
CA GLY A 191 1.58 -31.38 -34.03
C GLY A 191 2.55 -32.16 -33.14
N ALA A 192 2.50 -31.92 -31.81
CA ALA A 192 3.36 -32.61 -30.86
C ALA A 192 3.14 -34.13 -30.82
N HIS A 193 1.89 -34.59 -30.86
CA HIS A 193 1.58 -36.02 -30.85
C HIS A 193 1.82 -36.68 -32.20
N PHE A 194 1.62 -35.95 -33.32
CA PHE A 194 1.94 -36.44 -34.65
C PHE A 194 3.46 -36.71 -34.80
N GLY A 195 4.32 -35.77 -34.41
CA GLY A 195 5.76 -36.01 -34.42
C GLY A 195 6.20 -37.20 -33.56
N ARG A 196 5.60 -37.36 -32.38
CA ARG A 196 5.86 -38.55 -31.51
C ARG A 196 5.34 -39.85 -32.14
N ALA A 197 4.19 -39.81 -32.80
CA ALA A 197 3.65 -40.97 -33.46
C ALA A 197 4.55 -41.46 -34.61
N LEU A 198 5.13 -40.55 -35.40
CA LEU A 198 6.13 -40.88 -36.40
C LEU A 198 7.36 -41.56 -35.77
N LEU A 199 7.88 -41.08 -34.65
CA LEU A 199 9.00 -41.73 -33.94
C LEU A 199 8.62 -43.15 -33.46
N THR A 200 7.40 -43.34 -32.95
CA THR A 200 6.95 -44.64 -32.45
C THR A 200 6.74 -45.65 -33.57
N THR A 201 6.46 -45.19 -34.81
CA THR A 201 6.35 -46.06 -36.01
C THR A 201 7.71 -46.35 -36.66
N GLY A 202 8.81 -45.92 -36.06
CA GLY A 202 10.16 -46.20 -36.55
C GLY A 202 10.72 -45.18 -37.54
N ALA A 203 10.07 -44.02 -37.70
CA ALA A 203 10.65 -42.91 -38.45
C ALA A 203 11.94 -42.42 -37.82
N THR A 204 12.95 -42.08 -38.60
CA THR A 204 14.16 -41.46 -38.09
C THR A 204 13.90 -40.04 -37.66
N LYS A 205 14.80 -39.46 -36.84
CA LYS A 205 14.66 -38.09 -36.35
C LYS A 205 14.62 -37.08 -37.50
N GLU A 206 15.40 -37.34 -38.55
CA GLU A 206 15.48 -36.48 -39.73
C GLU A 206 14.15 -36.45 -40.49
N VAL A 207 13.46 -37.59 -40.61
CA VAL A 207 12.12 -37.69 -41.21
C VAL A 207 11.09 -36.95 -40.38
N VAL A 208 11.20 -37.01 -39.05
CA VAL A 208 10.33 -36.26 -38.15
C VAL A 208 10.63 -34.76 -38.26
N SER A 209 11.87 -34.35 -38.36
CA SER A 209 12.24 -32.94 -38.59
C SER A 209 11.68 -32.43 -39.91
N ALA A 210 11.73 -33.23 -41.01
CA ALA A 210 11.10 -32.89 -42.26
C ALA A 210 9.56 -32.71 -42.14
N ALA A 211 8.91 -33.60 -41.39
CA ALA A 211 7.48 -33.45 -41.09
C ALA A 211 7.17 -32.15 -40.31
N VAL A 212 7.98 -31.82 -39.28
CA VAL A 212 7.82 -30.59 -38.49
C VAL A 212 7.99 -29.33 -39.33
N ILE A 213 8.96 -29.30 -40.25
CA ILE A 213 9.16 -28.15 -41.18
C ILE A 213 7.93 -27.93 -42.05
N LEU A 214 7.21 -28.98 -42.41
CA LEU A 214 5.99 -28.88 -43.22
C LEU A 214 4.80 -28.39 -42.37
N TYR A 215 4.53 -29.02 -41.25
CA TYR A 215 3.29 -28.74 -40.52
C TYR A 215 3.41 -27.59 -39.51
N ALA A 216 4.60 -27.29 -38.96
CA ALA A 216 4.72 -26.24 -37.94
C ALA A 216 4.38 -24.84 -38.49
N PRO A 217 4.85 -24.40 -39.67
CA PRO A 217 4.41 -23.14 -40.26
C PRO A 217 2.90 -23.11 -40.52
N LEU A 218 2.30 -24.22 -40.95
CA LEU A 218 0.87 -24.31 -41.19
C LEU A 218 0.08 -24.12 -39.88
N ILE A 219 0.51 -24.80 -38.81
CA ILE A 219 -0.08 -24.64 -37.49
C ILE A 219 0.08 -23.21 -37.00
N ALA A 220 1.27 -22.61 -37.14
CA ALA A 220 1.51 -21.22 -36.77
C ALA A 220 0.58 -20.26 -37.54
N LEU A 221 0.43 -20.41 -38.84
CA LEU A 221 -0.49 -19.61 -39.65
C LEU A 221 -1.95 -19.77 -39.20
N CYS A 222 -2.38 -21.00 -38.89
CA CYS A 222 -3.70 -21.23 -38.34
C CYS A 222 -3.90 -20.53 -36.97
N LEU A 223 -2.90 -20.57 -36.09
CA LEU A 223 -2.95 -19.89 -34.80
C LEU A 223 -2.93 -18.35 -34.93
N LEU A 224 -2.14 -17.81 -35.84
CA LEU A 224 -2.16 -16.40 -36.20
C LEU A 224 -3.55 -15.97 -36.70
N TRP A 225 -4.17 -16.78 -37.57
CA TRP A 225 -5.53 -16.54 -38.02
C TRP A 225 -6.55 -16.62 -36.88
N VAL A 226 -6.43 -17.57 -35.97
CA VAL A 226 -7.27 -17.66 -34.75
C VAL A 226 -7.17 -16.40 -33.93
N VAL A 227 -5.95 -15.92 -33.61
CA VAL A 227 -5.74 -14.67 -32.83
C VAL A 227 -6.38 -13.49 -33.55
N TRP A 228 -6.16 -13.38 -34.86
CA TRP A 228 -6.72 -12.27 -35.66
C TRP A 228 -8.25 -12.32 -35.73
N ARG A 229 -8.83 -13.50 -35.94
CA ARG A 229 -10.29 -13.70 -36.10
C ARG A 229 -11.08 -13.39 -34.84
N TRP A 230 -10.53 -13.69 -33.65
CA TRP A 230 -11.20 -13.52 -32.36
C TRP A 230 -10.60 -12.37 -31.51
N ARG A 231 -9.88 -11.43 -32.14
CA ARG A 231 -9.25 -10.33 -31.42
C ARG A 231 -10.22 -9.46 -30.64
N SER A 232 -11.42 -9.21 -31.16
CA SER A 232 -12.45 -8.36 -30.55
C SER A 232 -13.09 -8.99 -29.32
N GLU A 233 -13.45 -10.26 -29.41
CA GLU A 233 -14.10 -11.01 -28.34
C GLU A 233 -13.16 -11.20 -27.13
N MET A 234 -11.90 -11.51 -27.39
CA MET A 234 -10.90 -11.60 -26.35
C MET A 234 -10.58 -10.24 -25.73
N ALA A 235 -10.50 -9.18 -26.54
CA ALA A 235 -10.33 -7.81 -26.03
C ALA A 235 -11.51 -7.37 -25.15
N ALA A 236 -12.73 -7.76 -25.50
CA ALA A 236 -13.92 -7.54 -24.68
C ALA A 236 -13.81 -8.27 -23.32
N TRP A 237 -13.37 -9.55 -23.33
CA TRP A 237 -13.16 -10.30 -22.09
C TRP A 237 -12.10 -9.64 -21.20
N LEU A 238 -10.92 -9.34 -21.75
CA LEU A 238 -9.81 -8.72 -21.00
C LEU A 238 -10.19 -7.33 -20.47
N SER A 239 -10.88 -6.51 -21.27
CA SER A 239 -11.32 -5.18 -20.84
C SER A 239 -12.40 -5.22 -19.76
N ALA A 240 -13.30 -6.20 -19.78
CA ALA A 240 -14.30 -6.40 -18.74
C ALA A 240 -13.72 -6.80 -17.37
N MET A 241 -12.49 -7.33 -17.35
CA MET A 241 -11.76 -7.63 -16.10
C MET A 241 -11.03 -6.42 -15.51
N VAL A 242 -10.93 -5.29 -16.24
CA VAL A 242 -10.26 -4.09 -15.75
C VAL A 242 -11.15 -3.37 -14.73
N SER A 243 -10.68 -3.23 -13.49
CA SER A 243 -11.41 -2.56 -12.41
C SER A 243 -11.52 -1.05 -12.66
N GLU A 244 -12.71 -0.48 -12.40
CA GLU A 244 -13.01 0.94 -12.59
C GLU A 244 -12.23 1.88 -11.67
N ARG A 245 -11.82 1.41 -10.48
CA ARG A 245 -11.23 2.22 -9.41
C ARG A 245 -9.71 2.26 -9.37
N LYS A 246 -8.97 1.62 -10.30
CA LYS A 246 -7.50 1.52 -10.25
C LYS A 246 -6.82 2.58 -11.11
N VAL A 247 -5.75 3.17 -10.55
CA VAL A 247 -4.82 4.05 -11.29
C VAL A 247 -4.29 3.32 -12.53
N GLY A 248 -4.17 4.00 -13.66
CA GLY A 248 -3.71 3.41 -14.92
C GLY A 248 -4.79 2.60 -15.67
N ARG A 249 -6.08 2.83 -15.42
CA ARG A 249 -7.19 2.17 -16.12
C ARG A 249 -7.08 2.27 -17.64
N GLN A 250 -6.78 3.46 -18.16
CA GLN A 250 -6.67 3.67 -19.60
C GLN A 250 -5.56 2.81 -20.22
N LEU A 251 -4.36 2.81 -19.62
CA LEU A 251 -3.25 1.98 -20.08
C LEU A 251 -3.62 0.49 -20.14
N LYS A 252 -4.31 0.00 -19.10
CA LYS A 252 -4.77 -1.41 -19.05
C LYS A 252 -5.83 -1.70 -20.10
N LEU A 253 -6.74 -0.78 -20.36
CA LEU A 253 -7.75 -0.92 -21.41
C LEU A 253 -7.12 -0.92 -22.80
N ASP A 254 -6.14 -0.03 -23.03
CA ASP A 254 -5.42 0.03 -24.30
C ASP A 254 -4.57 -1.22 -24.53
N THR A 255 -3.91 -1.74 -23.48
CA THR A 255 -3.20 -3.02 -23.54
C THR A 255 -4.17 -4.18 -23.81
N ALA A 256 -5.33 -4.22 -23.14
CA ALA A 256 -6.36 -5.23 -23.34
C ALA A 256 -6.93 -5.20 -24.78
N LYS A 257 -7.10 -4.02 -25.37
CA LYS A 257 -7.53 -3.88 -26.77
C LYS A 257 -6.46 -4.30 -27.78
N ARG A 258 -5.17 -4.12 -27.43
CA ARG A 258 -4.03 -4.46 -28.29
C ARG A 258 -3.41 -5.83 -27.98
N TRP A 259 -4.04 -6.66 -27.16
CA TRP A 259 -3.54 -7.99 -26.77
C TRP A 259 -3.16 -8.84 -27.99
N TRP A 260 -3.89 -8.70 -29.10
CA TRP A 260 -3.69 -9.45 -30.34
C TRP A 260 -2.30 -9.25 -30.96
N MET A 261 -1.67 -8.07 -30.77
CA MET A 261 -0.30 -7.83 -31.24
C MET A 261 0.68 -8.76 -30.53
N PHE A 262 0.52 -8.91 -29.20
CA PHE A 262 1.34 -9.84 -28.41
C PHE A 262 1.05 -11.29 -28.79
N GLY A 263 -0.20 -11.63 -29.02
CA GLY A 263 -0.61 -12.97 -29.47
C GLY A 263 -0.03 -13.34 -30.83
N LEU A 264 -0.07 -12.41 -31.81
CA LEU A 264 0.55 -12.63 -33.11
C LEU A 264 2.08 -12.79 -33.00
N ALA A 265 2.75 -11.91 -32.26
CA ALA A 265 4.20 -12.01 -32.04
C ALA A 265 4.57 -13.33 -31.35
N PHE A 266 3.81 -13.76 -30.36
CA PHE A 266 4.03 -15.01 -29.62
C PHE A 266 3.90 -16.24 -30.54
N TYR A 267 2.83 -16.36 -31.32
CA TYR A 267 2.64 -17.52 -32.20
C TYR A 267 3.55 -17.50 -33.43
N ALA A 268 3.95 -16.34 -33.92
CA ALA A 268 5.03 -16.22 -34.92
C ALA A 268 6.35 -16.75 -34.34
N ALA A 269 6.74 -16.29 -33.14
CA ALA A 269 7.94 -16.77 -32.47
C ALA A 269 7.87 -18.28 -32.16
N MET A 270 6.69 -18.80 -31.77
CA MET A 270 6.49 -20.21 -31.52
C MET A 270 6.64 -21.06 -32.82
N GLY A 271 6.14 -20.57 -33.94
CA GLY A 271 6.35 -21.22 -35.24
C GLY A 271 7.82 -21.29 -35.62
N VAL A 272 8.53 -20.15 -35.53
CA VAL A 272 9.97 -20.09 -35.81
C VAL A 272 10.76 -20.99 -34.84
N ALA A 273 10.48 -20.93 -33.55
CA ALA A 273 11.16 -21.77 -32.56
C ALA A 273 10.90 -23.27 -32.76
N THR A 274 9.71 -23.66 -33.23
CA THR A 274 9.39 -25.08 -33.53
C THR A 274 10.19 -25.56 -34.72
N VAL A 275 10.28 -24.78 -35.79
CA VAL A 275 11.12 -25.08 -36.96
C VAL A 275 12.60 -25.13 -36.57
N TYR A 276 13.07 -24.14 -35.83
CA TYR A 276 14.44 -24.11 -35.33
C TYR A 276 14.78 -25.33 -34.47
N ALA A 277 13.87 -25.72 -33.57
CA ALA A 277 14.01 -26.91 -32.74
C ALA A 277 14.09 -28.22 -33.58
N ALA A 278 13.38 -28.27 -34.68
CA ALA A 278 13.44 -29.42 -35.62
C ALA A 278 14.79 -29.48 -36.37
N LEU A 279 15.31 -28.34 -36.80
CA LEU A 279 16.60 -28.23 -37.49
C LEU A 279 17.80 -28.53 -36.59
N THR A 280 17.75 -28.10 -35.32
CA THR A 280 18.83 -28.25 -34.36
C THR A 280 18.71 -29.52 -33.50
N GLU A 281 17.64 -30.30 -33.69
CA GLU A 281 17.31 -31.47 -32.87
C GLU A 281 17.18 -31.20 -31.35
N SER A 282 17.13 -29.93 -30.96
CA SER A 282 17.14 -29.53 -29.54
C SER A 282 15.79 -29.74 -28.86
N GLY A 283 14.69 -29.55 -29.54
CA GLY A 283 13.31 -29.72 -29.03
C GLY A 283 12.94 -28.83 -27.82
N THR A 284 13.90 -28.15 -27.25
CA THR A 284 13.74 -27.37 -26.01
C THR A 284 12.97 -26.04 -26.20
N PRO A 285 13.20 -25.26 -27.28
CA PRO A 285 12.50 -23.99 -27.47
C PRO A 285 11.00 -24.15 -27.64
N ALA A 286 10.56 -25.16 -28.42
CA ALA A 286 9.13 -25.44 -28.61
C ALA A 286 8.44 -25.83 -27.28
N ARG A 287 9.11 -26.66 -26.45
CA ARG A 287 8.59 -27.02 -25.13
C ARG A 287 8.52 -25.82 -24.20
N GLY A 288 9.53 -24.92 -24.23
CA GLY A 288 9.55 -23.68 -23.47
C GLY A 288 8.36 -22.79 -23.80
N LEU A 289 8.09 -22.57 -25.09
CA LEU A 289 6.96 -21.75 -25.54
C LEU A 289 5.60 -22.39 -25.19
N ALA A 290 5.45 -23.72 -25.30
CA ALA A 290 4.24 -24.41 -24.87
C ALA A 290 4.00 -24.28 -23.34
N MET A 291 5.05 -24.27 -22.53
CA MET A 291 4.95 -23.97 -21.09
C MET A 291 4.48 -22.54 -20.83
N ILE A 292 5.01 -21.56 -21.57
CA ILE A 292 4.59 -20.16 -21.48
C ILE A 292 3.10 -20.04 -21.85
N GLU A 293 2.68 -20.63 -22.97
CA GLU A 293 1.29 -20.63 -23.41
C GLU A 293 0.34 -21.21 -22.36
N THR A 294 0.66 -22.39 -21.85
CA THR A 294 -0.14 -23.07 -20.81
C THR A 294 -0.24 -22.22 -19.55
N THR A 295 0.88 -21.62 -19.13
CA THR A 295 0.94 -20.76 -17.93
C THR A 295 0.07 -19.50 -18.12
N LEU A 296 0.13 -18.85 -19.29
CA LEU A 296 -0.69 -17.67 -19.59
C LEU A 296 -2.18 -18.01 -19.65
N LEU A 297 -2.56 -19.16 -20.24
CA LEU A 297 -3.95 -19.62 -20.26
C LEU A 297 -4.48 -19.91 -18.85
N LEU A 298 -3.70 -20.60 -18.03
CA LEU A 298 -4.09 -20.89 -16.63
C LEU A 298 -4.18 -19.60 -15.81
N LEU A 299 -3.26 -18.67 -16.01
CA LEU A 299 -3.30 -17.36 -15.34
C LEU A 299 -4.54 -16.56 -15.74
N LEU A 300 -4.91 -16.55 -17.02
CA LEU A 300 -6.13 -15.90 -17.51
C LEU A 300 -7.39 -16.49 -16.84
N LEU A 301 -7.49 -17.81 -16.76
CA LEU A 301 -8.60 -18.49 -16.10
C LEU A 301 -8.62 -18.17 -14.60
N PHE A 302 -7.48 -18.24 -13.94
CA PHE A 302 -7.36 -17.91 -12.52
C PHE A 302 -7.77 -16.45 -12.22
N GLU A 303 -7.28 -15.50 -13.02
CA GLU A 303 -7.67 -14.08 -12.89
C GLU A 303 -9.16 -13.86 -13.09
N THR A 304 -9.76 -14.57 -14.06
CA THR A 304 -11.20 -14.51 -14.32
C THR A 304 -12.00 -15.05 -13.12
N LEU A 305 -11.55 -16.17 -12.55
CA LEU A 305 -12.15 -16.75 -11.34
C LEU A 305 -12.05 -15.79 -10.16
N MET A 306 -10.86 -15.25 -9.92
CA MET A 306 -10.63 -14.28 -8.83
C MET A 306 -11.45 -13.01 -9.02
N HIS A 307 -11.62 -12.56 -10.26
CA HIS A 307 -12.48 -11.41 -10.56
C HIS A 307 -13.94 -11.67 -10.17
N ARG A 308 -14.45 -12.85 -10.45
CA ARG A 308 -15.82 -13.26 -10.09
C ARG A 308 -15.99 -13.44 -8.58
N ILE A 309 -15.04 -14.11 -7.93
CA ILE A 309 -15.02 -14.33 -6.48
C ILE A 309 -15.01 -12.98 -5.75
N THR A 310 -14.15 -12.07 -6.16
CA THR A 310 -14.06 -10.75 -5.52
C THR A 310 -15.37 -9.98 -5.63
N ARG A 311 -16.04 -10.01 -6.79
CA ARG A 311 -17.34 -9.34 -6.96
C ARG A 311 -18.44 -9.91 -6.06
N HIS A 312 -18.37 -11.21 -5.75
CA HIS A 312 -19.37 -11.88 -4.90
C HIS A 312 -19.06 -11.69 -3.41
N ILE A 313 -17.81 -11.85 -2.99
CA ILE A 313 -17.38 -11.73 -1.58
C ILE A 313 -17.43 -10.27 -1.10
N VAL A 314 -17.20 -9.30 -1.96
CA VAL A 314 -17.30 -7.87 -1.60
C VAL A 314 -18.72 -7.49 -1.14
N SER A 315 -19.76 -8.23 -1.54
CA SER A 315 -21.11 -8.01 -1.03
C SER A 315 -21.28 -8.47 0.43
N GLU A 316 -20.52 -9.47 0.89
CA GLU A 316 -20.68 -10.08 2.23
C GLU A 316 -19.57 -9.67 3.21
N LEU A 317 -18.31 -9.56 2.76
CA LEU A 317 -17.13 -9.23 3.56
C LEU A 317 -16.26 -8.20 2.83
N PRO A 318 -16.65 -6.93 2.78
CA PRO A 318 -16.12 -5.98 1.80
C PRO A 318 -14.62 -5.67 1.92
N MET A 319 -14.01 -5.79 3.09
CA MET A 319 -12.60 -5.40 3.27
C MET A 319 -11.62 -6.57 3.34
N ALA A 320 -11.94 -7.63 4.09
CA ALA A 320 -11.03 -8.78 4.28
C ALA A 320 -10.92 -9.64 3.00
N GLY A 321 -12.06 -9.83 2.30
CA GLY A 321 -12.11 -10.59 1.05
C GLY A 321 -11.25 -10.00 -0.06
N ASP A 322 -11.22 -8.67 -0.18
CA ASP A 322 -10.39 -7.97 -1.17
C ASP A 322 -8.88 -8.16 -0.92
N VAL A 323 -8.45 -8.14 0.36
CA VAL A 323 -7.04 -8.33 0.71
C VAL A 323 -6.56 -9.72 0.33
N VAL A 324 -7.33 -10.75 0.70
CA VAL A 324 -7.00 -12.15 0.39
C VAL A 324 -6.98 -12.39 -1.12
N ALA A 325 -7.97 -11.89 -1.85
CA ALA A 325 -8.04 -12.04 -3.30
C ALA A 325 -6.87 -11.34 -4.02
N ASP A 326 -6.49 -10.13 -3.58
CA ASP A 326 -5.36 -9.41 -4.17
C ASP A 326 -4.03 -10.13 -3.86
N CYS A 327 -3.85 -10.71 -2.67
CA CYS A 327 -2.67 -11.53 -2.33
C CYS A 327 -2.60 -12.80 -3.19
N LEU A 328 -3.71 -13.52 -3.37
CA LEU A 328 -3.76 -14.71 -4.21
C LEU A 328 -3.44 -14.39 -5.68
N ARG A 329 -3.97 -13.27 -6.21
CA ARG A 329 -3.62 -12.79 -7.57
C ARG A 329 -2.13 -12.47 -7.68
N LEU A 330 -1.56 -11.82 -6.67
CA LEU A 330 -0.13 -11.50 -6.67
C LEU A 330 0.72 -12.77 -6.66
N ILE A 331 0.38 -13.76 -5.83
CA ILE A 331 1.06 -15.07 -5.79
C ILE A 331 1.01 -15.75 -7.16
N ALA A 332 -0.17 -15.84 -7.77
CA ALA A 332 -0.33 -16.47 -9.07
C ALA A 332 0.46 -15.77 -10.17
N ARG A 333 0.49 -14.43 -10.18
CA ARG A 333 1.27 -13.64 -11.14
C ARG A 333 2.77 -13.84 -10.96
N LEU A 334 3.26 -13.79 -9.72
CA LEU A 334 4.68 -14.01 -9.44
C LEU A 334 5.12 -15.42 -9.80
N TYR A 335 4.31 -16.44 -9.47
CA TYR A 335 4.57 -17.81 -9.88
C TYR A 335 4.62 -17.93 -11.41
N ALA A 336 3.66 -17.33 -12.12
CA ALA A 336 3.65 -17.32 -13.58
C ALA A 336 4.91 -16.62 -14.16
N ILE A 337 5.35 -15.50 -13.57
CA ILE A 337 6.57 -14.79 -13.98
C ILE A 337 7.80 -15.70 -13.83
N VAL A 338 7.93 -16.41 -12.70
CA VAL A 338 9.07 -17.32 -12.47
C VAL A 338 9.06 -18.48 -13.46
N VAL A 339 7.90 -19.09 -13.72
CA VAL A 339 7.76 -20.19 -14.71
C VAL A 339 8.05 -19.70 -16.13
N ILE A 340 7.57 -18.50 -16.49
CA ILE A 340 7.83 -17.91 -17.81
C ILE A 340 9.31 -17.56 -17.96
N ALA A 341 9.95 -17.04 -16.91
CA ALA A 341 11.38 -16.74 -16.90
C ALA A 341 12.23 -18.02 -17.04
N ASP A 342 11.89 -19.10 -16.31
CA ASP A 342 12.51 -20.41 -16.47
C ASP A 342 12.41 -20.90 -17.93
N ALA A 343 11.18 -20.91 -18.45
CA ALA A 343 10.94 -21.38 -19.81
C ALA A 343 11.69 -20.53 -20.85
N LEU A 344 11.72 -19.21 -20.67
CA LEU A 344 12.39 -18.29 -21.59
C LEU A 344 13.91 -18.41 -21.52
N MET A 345 14.52 -18.34 -20.32
CA MET A 345 15.98 -18.31 -20.15
C MET A 345 16.66 -19.64 -20.41
N VAL A 346 16.06 -20.74 -19.92
CA VAL A 346 16.66 -22.07 -20.01
C VAL A 346 16.29 -22.77 -21.31
N ARG A 347 15.03 -22.67 -21.73
CA ARG A 347 14.51 -23.52 -22.81
C ARG A 347 14.39 -22.83 -24.17
N VAL A 348 13.96 -21.53 -24.18
CA VAL A 348 13.75 -20.79 -25.43
C VAL A 348 15.05 -20.13 -25.88
N LEU A 349 15.68 -19.33 -25.02
CA LEU A 349 16.89 -18.59 -25.36
C LEU A 349 18.18 -19.41 -25.17
N GLY A 350 18.14 -20.44 -24.31
CA GLY A 350 19.34 -21.18 -23.95
C GLY A 350 20.45 -20.32 -23.29
N ALA A 351 20.06 -19.16 -22.75
CA ALA A 351 20.98 -18.18 -22.16
C ALA A 351 21.64 -18.69 -20.89
N MET A 352 21.01 -19.67 -20.21
CA MET A 352 21.50 -20.30 -18.98
C MET A 352 21.26 -21.79 -19.02
N THR A 353 22.17 -22.56 -18.39
CA THR A 353 21.92 -23.98 -18.11
C THR A 353 20.90 -24.13 -16.98
N ALA A 354 20.25 -25.30 -16.89
CA ALA A 354 19.31 -25.59 -15.81
C ALA A 354 19.95 -25.48 -14.41
N GLU A 355 21.25 -25.80 -14.29
CA GLU A 355 21.99 -25.68 -13.04
C GLU A 355 22.24 -24.22 -12.66
N GLN A 356 22.65 -23.39 -13.62
CA GLN A 356 22.82 -21.95 -13.42
C GLN A 356 21.49 -21.29 -13.03
N TRP A 357 20.40 -21.67 -13.72
CA TRP A 357 19.06 -21.16 -13.41
C TRP A 357 18.59 -21.57 -12.02
N ALA A 358 18.90 -22.79 -11.53
CA ALA A 358 18.49 -23.26 -10.21
C ALA A 358 18.96 -22.35 -9.05
N VAL A 359 20.11 -21.69 -9.21
CA VAL A 359 20.60 -20.71 -8.23
C VAL A 359 19.73 -19.45 -8.23
N HIS A 360 19.42 -18.91 -9.42
CA HIS A 360 18.57 -17.71 -9.56
C HIS A 360 17.10 -18.00 -9.24
N ASP A 361 16.61 -19.18 -9.56
CA ASP A 361 15.23 -19.63 -9.28
C ASP A 361 14.95 -19.64 -7.78
N ARG A 362 15.91 -20.10 -6.97
CA ARG A 362 15.78 -20.06 -5.50
C ARG A 362 15.66 -18.61 -4.99
N GLY A 363 16.54 -17.73 -5.43
CA GLY A 363 16.49 -16.31 -5.07
C GLY A 363 15.19 -15.63 -5.54
N ALA A 364 14.76 -15.91 -6.78
CA ALA A 364 13.52 -15.38 -7.33
C ALA A 364 12.28 -15.85 -6.54
N LYS A 365 12.24 -17.12 -6.11
CA LYS A 365 11.14 -17.64 -5.28
C LYS A 365 11.11 -16.99 -3.90
N ILE A 366 12.26 -16.84 -3.25
CA ILE A 366 12.33 -16.16 -1.95
C ILE A 366 11.93 -14.69 -2.11
N ALA A 367 12.46 -13.99 -3.12
CA ALA A 367 12.06 -12.61 -3.44
C ALA A 367 10.55 -12.47 -3.70
N ALA A 368 9.94 -13.44 -4.40
CA ALA A 368 8.50 -13.46 -4.62
C ALA A 368 7.71 -13.63 -3.31
N ILE A 369 8.14 -14.53 -2.43
CA ILE A 369 7.51 -14.73 -1.10
C ILE A 369 7.65 -13.46 -0.27
N THR A 370 8.82 -12.86 -0.23
CA THR A 370 9.09 -11.59 0.47
C THR A 370 8.19 -10.46 -0.07
N LEU A 371 8.05 -10.34 -1.38
CA LEU A 371 7.17 -9.35 -2.01
C LEU A 371 5.70 -9.56 -1.62
N VAL A 372 5.24 -10.82 -1.59
CA VAL A 372 3.87 -11.15 -1.14
C VAL A 372 3.69 -10.77 0.33
N ALA A 373 4.66 -11.09 1.19
CA ALA A 373 4.60 -10.76 2.61
C ALA A 373 4.55 -9.24 2.84
N ILE A 374 5.39 -8.47 2.14
CA ILE A 374 5.40 -7.00 2.16
C ILE A 374 4.06 -6.43 1.68
N TYR A 375 3.55 -6.95 0.57
CA TYR A 375 2.26 -6.53 0.03
C TYR A 375 1.11 -6.84 0.99
N ALA A 376 1.08 -8.04 1.57
CA ALA A 376 0.08 -8.44 2.56
C ALA A 376 0.15 -7.56 3.81
N PHE A 377 1.36 -7.28 4.30
CA PHE A 377 1.58 -6.38 5.43
C PHE A 377 1.10 -4.96 5.12
N TRP A 378 1.44 -4.41 3.96
CA TRP A 378 0.95 -3.10 3.52
C TRP A 378 -0.59 -3.06 3.42
N ARG A 379 -1.19 -4.10 2.85
CA ARG A 379 -2.66 -4.21 2.75
C ARG A 379 -3.31 -4.30 4.14
N PHE A 380 -2.69 -5.02 5.07
CA PHE A 380 -3.15 -5.10 6.46
C PHE A 380 -3.08 -3.74 7.16
N VAL A 381 -1.94 -3.03 7.06
CA VAL A 381 -1.78 -1.68 7.62
C VAL A 381 -2.84 -0.74 7.05
N ARG A 382 -3.00 -0.74 5.73
CA ARG A 382 -4.03 0.06 5.05
C ARG A 382 -5.45 -0.30 5.51
N PHE A 383 -5.75 -1.58 5.64
CA PHE A 383 -7.03 -2.05 6.15
C PHE A 383 -7.31 -1.55 7.57
N ARG A 384 -6.34 -1.63 8.47
CA ARG A 384 -6.46 -1.10 9.84
C ARG A 384 -6.70 0.40 9.86
N MET A 385 -6.01 1.14 9.01
CA MET A 385 -6.21 2.59 8.88
C MET A 385 -7.59 2.94 8.33
N ASP A 386 -8.02 2.28 7.27
CA ASP A 386 -9.34 2.50 6.65
C ASP A 386 -10.48 2.09 7.61
N SER A 387 -10.31 1.00 8.38
CA SER A 387 -11.25 0.57 9.43
C SER A 387 -11.35 1.60 10.55
N TYR A 388 -10.23 2.19 10.98
CA TYR A 388 -10.23 3.24 12.00
C TYR A 388 -10.96 4.50 11.52
N ILE A 389 -10.74 4.91 10.26
CA ILE A 389 -11.45 6.05 9.65
C ILE A 389 -12.96 5.78 9.57
N ALA A 390 -13.36 4.55 9.22
CA ALA A 390 -14.76 4.16 9.11
C ALA A 390 -15.45 4.08 10.48
N ALA A 391 -14.73 3.64 11.51
CA ALA A 391 -15.25 3.55 12.88
C ALA A 391 -15.43 4.94 13.55
N ASN A 392 -14.73 5.97 13.04
CA ASN A 392 -14.81 7.35 13.55
C ASN A 392 -15.32 8.29 12.43
N PRO A 393 -16.61 8.23 12.04
CA PRO A 393 -17.17 9.12 11.05
C PRO A 393 -17.17 10.56 11.58
N LEU A 394 -17.02 11.54 10.66
CA LEU A 394 -17.26 12.93 11.05
C LEU A 394 -18.73 13.05 11.46
N PRO A 395 -19.04 13.72 12.58
CA PRO A 395 -20.43 14.02 12.91
C PRO A 395 -21.08 14.77 11.76
N SER A 396 -22.31 14.40 11.41
CA SER A 396 -23.12 15.13 10.44
C SER A 396 -23.29 16.58 10.89
N ALA A 397 -23.56 17.50 9.98
CA ALA A 397 -23.69 18.93 10.30
C ALA A 397 -24.71 19.18 11.44
N ASP A 398 -25.77 18.37 11.53
CA ASP A 398 -26.83 18.47 12.53
C ASP A 398 -26.39 17.89 13.91
N ALA A 399 -25.71 16.74 13.93
CA ALA A 399 -25.08 16.18 15.16
C ALA A 399 -23.87 17.01 15.61
N ALA A 400 -23.35 17.82 14.72
CA ALA A 400 -22.28 18.75 15.00
C ALA A 400 -22.71 19.94 15.86
N ALA A 401 -24.01 20.24 15.97
CA ALA A 401 -24.51 21.31 16.84
C ALA A 401 -24.59 20.90 18.33
N GLU A 402 -24.69 19.59 18.62
CA GLU A 402 -24.98 19.08 19.97
C GLU A 402 -23.78 18.44 20.70
N ALA A 403 -22.66 18.16 20.02
CA ALA A 403 -21.50 17.50 20.63
C ALA A 403 -20.50 18.52 21.22
N GLU A 404 -19.88 18.17 22.36
CA GLU A 404 -18.84 19.00 23.01
C GLU A 404 -17.64 19.25 22.07
N ASP A 405 -17.19 20.50 22.00
CA ASP A 405 -16.17 20.99 21.05
C ASP A 405 -14.84 20.21 21.08
N GLU A 406 -14.43 19.64 22.22
CA GLU A 406 -13.15 18.92 22.34
C GLU A 406 -13.11 17.59 21.59
N VAL A 407 -14.19 16.81 21.60
CA VAL A 407 -14.28 15.50 20.91
C VAL A 407 -14.27 15.70 19.39
N ARG A 408 -14.91 16.76 18.91
CA ARG A 408 -14.93 17.16 17.49
C ARG A 408 -13.54 17.48 16.95
N VAL A 409 -12.80 18.29 17.70
CA VAL A 409 -11.47 18.78 17.30
C VAL A 409 -10.47 17.62 17.24
N ALA A 410 -10.56 16.65 18.15
CA ALA A 410 -9.67 15.49 18.16
C ALA A 410 -9.92 14.54 16.99
N ALA A 411 -11.18 14.21 16.69
CA ALA A 411 -11.55 13.31 15.57
C ALA A 411 -11.21 13.92 14.20
N SER A 412 -11.41 15.22 14.02
CA SER A 412 -11.08 15.91 12.77
C SER A 412 -9.57 15.96 12.50
N ARG A 413 -8.74 16.14 13.52
CA ARG A 413 -7.27 16.21 13.40
C ARG A 413 -6.64 14.89 13.01
N LEU A 414 -7.05 13.77 13.63
CA LEU A 414 -6.56 12.44 13.29
C LEU A 414 -6.88 12.09 11.84
N ARG A 415 -8.07 12.46 11.36
CA ARG A 415 -8.48 12.20 9.97
C ARG A 415 -7.67 13.00 8.96
N THR A 416 -7.32 14.25 9.26
CA THR A 416 -6.48 15.09 8.38
C THR A 416 -5.03 14.61 8.34
N LEU A 417 -4.52 13.99 9.41
CA LEU A 417 -3.17 13.42 9.47
C LEU A 417 -3.07 12.02 8.86
N MET A 418 -4.17 11.27 8.76
CA MET A 418 -4.16 9.88 8.28
C MET A 418 -3.58 9.69 6.88
N PRO A 419 -3.84 10.57 5.87
CA PRO A 419 -3.19 10.46 4.57
C PRO A 419 -1.67 10.62 4.65
N LEU A 420 -1.18 11.52 5.52
CA LEU A 420 0.25 11.72 5.75
C LEU A 420 0.90 10.47 6.39
N VAL A 421 0.29 9.95 7.46
CA VAL A 421 0.76 8.73 8.13
C VAL A 421 0.78 7.56 7.14
N ARG A 422 -0.24 7.44 6.30
CA ARG A 422 -0.32 6.44 5.23
C ARG A 422 0.81 6.59 4.20
N ALA A 423 1.09 7.82 3.76
CA ALA A 423 2.16 8.09 2.81
C ALA A 423 3.54 7.73 3.40
N VAL A 424 3.81 8.15 4.64
CA VAL A 424 5.07 7.84 5.33
C VAL A 424 5.23 6.33 5.56
N ALA A 425 4.22 5.66 6.12
CA ALA A 425 4.25 4.21 6.33
C ALA A 425 4.44 3.45 5.01
N GLY A 426 3.75 3.87 3.95
CA GLY A 426 3.89 3.28 2.61
C GLY A 426 5.29 3.46 2.04
N SER A 427 5.88 4.65 2.18
CA SER A 427 7.25 4.93 1.74
C SER A 427 8.27 4.08 2.49
N VAL A 428 8.16 3.94 3.80
CA VAL A 428 9.05 3.11 4.61
C VAL A 428 8.94 1.63 4.20
N ILE A 429 7.72 1.11 4.08
CA ILE A 429 7.48 -0.28 3.67
C ILE A 429 8.02 -0.53 2.26
N LEU A 430 7.85 0.43 1.34
CA LEU A 430 8.37 0.34 -0.03
C LEU A 430 9.89 0.30 -0.06
N VAL A 431 10.56 1.19 0.69
CA VAL A 431 12.03 1.26 0.71
C VAL A 431 12.62 0.01 1.37
N VAL A 432 12.17 -0.33 2.58
CA VAL A 432 12.68 -1.51 3.31
C VAL A 432 12.37 -2.80 2.54
N GLY A 433 11.13 -2.92 2.06
CA GLY A 433 10.70 -4.08 1.29
C GLY A 433 11.43 -4.20 -0.04
N GLY A 434 11.66 -3.09 -0.74
CA GLY A 434 12.44 -3.05 -1.98
C GLY A 434 13.89 -3.51 -1.76
N LEU A 435 14.53 -3.03 -0.68
CA LEU A 435 15.89 -3.46 -0.32
C LEU A 435 15.95 -4.96 -0.02
N LEU A 436 14.98 -5.51 0.71
CA LEU A 436 14.91 -6.95 0.99
C LEU A 436 14.79 -7.77 -0.30
N VAL A 437 13.88 -7.39 -1.20
CA VAL A 437 13.69 -8.07 -2.49
C VAL A 437 14.95 -7.99 -3.35
N LEU A 438 15.63 -6.83 -3.41
CA LEU A 438 16.88 -6.68 -4.15
C LEU A 438 17.99 -7.56 -3.58
N SER A 439 18.08 -7.67 -2.25
CA SER A 439 19.03 -8.55 -1.57
C SER A 439 18.83 -10.02 -1.94
N GLU A 440 17.58 -10.49 -1.97
CA GLU A 440 17.25 -11.87 -2.35
C GLU A 440 17.55 -12.16 -3.84
N LEU A 441 17.49 -11.13 -4.68
CA LEU A 441 17.89 -11.24 -6.09
C LEU A 441 19.41 -11.17 -6.30
N GLY A 442 20.20 -11.09 -5.21
CA GLY A 442 21.66 -11.07 -5.25
C GLY A 442 22.28 -9.70 -5.50
N VAL A 443 21.48 -8.62 -5.48
CA VAL A 443 22.00 -7.25 -5.61
C VAL A 443 22.68 -6.83 -4.31
N ASN A 444 23.88 -6.30 -4.39
CA ASN A 444 24.56 -5.75 -3.20
C ASN A 444 23.85 -4.46 -2.73
N ILE A 445 23.12 -4.58 -1.63
CA ILE A 445 22.36 -3.47 -1.04
C ILE A 445 23.18 -2.58 -0.10
N THR A 446 24.44 -2.92 0.18
CA THR A 446 25.31 -2.16 1.12
C THR A 446 25.41 -0.67 0.76
N PRO A 447 25.64 -0.28 -0.51
CA PRO A 447 25.67 1.15 -0.88
C PRO A 447 24.33 1.86 -0.68
N LEU A 448 23.22 1.14 -0.90
CA LEU A 448 21.88 1.68 -0.72
C LEU A 448 21.57 1.90 0.77
N ILE A 449 21.97 0.97 1.63
CA ILE A 449 21.85 1.11 3.09
C ILE A 449 22.71 2.27 3.57
N ALA A 450 23.95 2.41 3.08
CA ALA A 450 24.81 3.55 3.42
C ALA A 450 24.15 4.90 3.05
N GLY A 451 23.61 5.01 1.85
CA GLY A 451 22.85 6.19 1.44
C GLY A 451 21.60 6.45 2.28
N ALA A 452 20.83 5.41 2.59
CA ALA A 452 19.66 5.50 3.47
C ALA A 452 20.05 5.94 4.88
N SER A 453 21.21 5.53 5.39
CA SER A 453 21.73 5.93 6.70
C SER A 453 22.03 7.43 6.76
N VAL A 454 22.62 8.00 5.70
CA VAL A 454 22.86 9.45 5.60
C VAL A 454 21.54 10.21 5.59
N PHE A 455 20.56 9.72 4.83
CA PHE A 455 19.22 10.28 4.81
C PHE A 455 18.55 10.18 6.20
N GLY A 456 18.71 9.04 6.89
CA GLY A 456 18.22 8.86 8.27
C GLY A 456 18.81 9.87 9.25
N LEU A 457 20.12 10.17 9.14
CA LEU A 457 20.76 11.21 9.94
C LEU A 457 20.16 12.59 9.65
N ALA A 458 19.94 12.95 8.39
CA ALA A 458 19.33 14.24 8.03
C ALA A 458 17.91 14.38 8.62
N VAL A 459 17.08 13.32 8.54
CA VAL A 459 15.74 13.28 9.15
C VAL A 459 15.84 13.38 10.68
N SER A 460 16.81 12.70 11.30
CA SER A 460 17.05 12.73 12.74
C SER A 460 17.38 14.15 13.23
N PHE A 461 18.30 14.85 12.56
CA PHE A 461 18.61 16.23 12.87
C PHE A 461 17.41 17.17 12.66
N GLY A 462 16.65 16.96 11.57
CA GLY A 462 15.43 17.73 11.29
C GLY A 462 14.32 17.52 12.32
N SER A 463 14.24 16.36 12.95
CA SER A 463 13.23 16.01 13.96
C SER A 463 13.69 16.20 15.42
N GLN A 464 14.93 16.64 15.65
CA GLN A 464 15.52 16.75 16.99
C GLN A 464 14.68 17.58 17.97
N SER A 465 14.12 18.72 17.50
CA SER A 465 13.27 19.56 18.34
C SER A 465 11.97 18.85 18.75
N LEU A 466 11.37 18.09 17.84
CA LEU A 466 10.16 17.33 18.11
C LEU A 466 10.40 16.23 19.16
N VAL A 467 11.50 15.51 19.04
CA VAL A 467 11.88 14.48 20.03
C VAL A 467 12.13 15.11 21.38
N ARG A 468 12.85 16.25 21.43
CA ARG A 468 13.07 17.01 22.68
C ARG A 468 11.75 17.41 23.33
N ASP A 469 10.80 17.97 22.56
CA ASP A 469 9.49 18.39 23.07
C ASP A 469 8.74 17.21 23.72
N VAL A 470 8.69 16.07 23.04
CA VAL A 470 7.97 14.88 23.53
C VAL A 470 8.64 14.32 24.78
N VAL A 471 9.95 14.13 24.77
CA VAL A 471 10.70 13.58 25.92
C VAL A 471 10.58 14.51 27.13
N SER A 472 10.78 15.82 26.95
CA SER A 472 10.60 16.79 28.04
C SER A 472 9.16 16.76 28.58
N GLY A 473 8.16 16.66 27.71
CA GLY A 473 6.75 16.56 28.12
C GLY A 473 6.48 15.35 28.98
N VAL A 474 7.00 14.19 28.60
CA VAL A 474 6.86 12.95 29.38
C VAL A 474 7.48 13.11 30.78
N PHE A 475 8.68 13.70 30.90
CA PHE A 475 9.33 13.91 32.20
C PHE A 475 8.58 14.92 33.06
N PHE A 476 8.15 16.07 32.53
CA PHE A 476 7.36 17.05 33.29
C PHE A 476 6.05 16.47 33.84
N LEU A 477 5.40 15.58 33.06
CA LEU A 477 4.18 14.92 33.51
C LEU A 477 4.45 13.79 34.51
N ALA A 478 5.53 13.02 34.31
CA ALA A 478 5.93 11.95 35.23
C ALA A 478 6.36 12.51 36.60
N GLU A 479 7.00 13.69 36.65
CA GLU A 479 7.42 14.38 37.87
C GLU A 479 6.29 15.18 38.52
N ASP A 480 5.09 15.20 37.97
CA ASP A 480 3.94 15.99 38.46
C ASP A 480 4.29 17.47 38.68
N ALA A 481 5.05 18.05 37.75
CA ALA A 481 5.55 19.42 37.89
C ALA A 481 4.43 20.48 37.94
N PHE A 482 3.29 20.20 37.29
CA PHE A 482 2.10 21.05 37.26
C PHE A 482 0.83 20.22 37.02
N ARG A 483 -0.32 20.77 37.43
CA ARG A 483 -1.65 20.23 37.18
C ARG A 483 -2.54 21.24 36.47
N ILE A 484 -3.63 20.75 35.83
CA ILE A 484 -4.62 21.63 35.22
C ILE A 484 -5.24 22.55 36.31
N GLY A 485 -5.32 23.83 36.01
CA GLY A 485 -5.82 24.86 36.92
C GLY A 485 -4.74 25.54 37.79
N GLU A 486 -3.50 25.03 37.82
CA GLU A 486 -2.40 25.66 38.54
C GLU A 486 -1.80 26.84 37.74
N TYR A 487 -1.38 27.88 38.45
CA TYR A 487 -0.70 29.04 37.84
C TYR A 487 0.80 28.84 37.86
N VAL A 488 1.39 28.81 36.68
CA VAL A 488 2.82 28.52 36.50
C VAL A 488 3.53 29.61 35.70
N ASP A 489 4.83 29.73 35.94
CA ASP A 489 5.75 30.54 35.16
C ASP A 489 6.77 29.64 34.46
N CYS A 490 6.80 29.70 33.14
CA CYS A 490 7.69 28.93 32.26
C CYS A 490 8.79 29.85 31.68
N SER A 491 9.46 30.61 32.48
CA SER A 491 10.57 31.54 32.13
C SER A 491 10.17 32.72 31.23
N LYS A 492 9.47 32.50 30.14
CA LYS A 492 9.04 33.52 29.18
C LYS A 492 7.56 33.83 29.24
N VAL A 493 6.76 32.94 29.80
CA VAL A 493 5.31 33.01 29.76
C VAL A 493 4.73 32.53 31.09
N LYS A 494 3.79 33.32 31.63
CA LYS A 494 3.04 33.00 32.86
C LYS A 494 1.58 32.78 32.52
N GLY A 495 0.95 31.82 33.19
CA GLY A 495 -0.47 31.60 33.02
C GLY A 495 -0.99 30.43 33.82
N THR A 496 -2.32 30.29 33.81
CA THR A 496 -2.99 29.10 34.35
C THR A 496 -2.94 27.97 33.36
N VAL A 497 -2.58 26.78 33.81
CA VAL A 497 -2.56 25.58 32.99
C VAL A 497 -4.01 25.24 32.59
N GLU A 498 -4.34 25.44 31.33
CA GLU A 498 -5.65 25.09 30.77
C GLU A 498 -5.69 23.64 30.28
N GLY A 499 -4.54 23.11 29.85
CA GLY A 499 -4.38 21.75 29.38
C GLY A 499 -2.99 21.51 28.81
N PHE A 500 -2.76 20.29 28.36
CA PHE A 500 -1.50 19.91 27.69
C PHE A 500 -1.75 18.91 26.58
N SER A 501 -0.83 18.83 25.65
CA SER A 501 -0.75 17.80 24.60
C SER A 501 0.57 17.06 24.74
N VAL A 502 0.80 16.04 23.93
CA VAL A 502 2.03 15.22 23.97
C VAL A 502 3.32 16.07 23.90
N ARG A 503 3.30 17.22 23.22
CA ARG A 503 4.49 18.06 23.02
C ARG A 503 4.36 19.51 23.51
N CYS A 504 3.17 19.98 23.90
CA CYS A 504 2.93 21.39 24.22
C CYS A 504 2.12 21.55 25.50
N LEU A 505 2.48 22.54 26.29
CA LEU A 505 1.72 23.05 27.44
C LEU A 505 0.86 24.25 26.99
N LYS A 506 -0.41 24.31 27.41
CA LYS A 506 -1.33 25.43 27.14
C LYS A 506 -1.53 26.23 28.39
N LEU A 507 -1.14 27.48 28.33
CA LEU A 507 -1.24 28.43 29.45
C LEU A 507 -2.18 29.58 29.09
N ARG A 508 -3.21 29.82 29.93
CA ARG A 508 -4.10 30.96 29.80
C ARG A 508 -3.55 32.11 30.62
N HIS A 509 -3.15 33.18 29.97
CA HIS A 509 -2.74 34.41 30.65
C HIS A 509 -3.94 35.11 31.29
N GLN A 510 -3.72 35.91 32.34
CA GLN A 510 -4.77 36.65 33.04
C GLN A 510 -5.57 37.60 32.12
N ASN A 511 -4.96 38.07 31.04
CA ASN A 511 -5.61 38.91 30.02
C ASN A 511 -6.40 38.09 28.95
N GLY A 512 -6.57 36.79 29.17
CA GLY A 512 -7.31 35.91 28.29
C GLY A 512 -6.53 35.29 27.10
N GLN A 513 -5.27 35.67 26.89
CA GLN A 513 -4.42 35.12 25.83
C GLN A 513 -4.06 33.67 26.13
N LEU A 514 -4.13 32.80 25.09
CA LEU A 514 -3.70 31.42 25.19
C LEU A 514 -2.29 31.26 24.63
N HIS A 515 -1.34 30.87 25.47
CA HIS A 515 0.02 30.57 25.07
C HIS A 515 0.17 29.05 24.88
N ILE A 516 0.69 28.63 23.73
CA ILE A 516 1.01 27.24 23.42
C ILE A 516 2.53 27.13 23.42
N VAL A 517 3.07 26.53 24.46
CA VAL A 517 4.52 26.45 24.70
C VAL A 517 4.99 25.00 24.46
N PRO A 518 5.88 24.74 23.47
CA PRO A 518 6.50 23.44 23.32
C PRO A 518 7.33 23.07 24.56
N PHE A 519 7.23 21.81 25.04
CA PHE A 519 7.92 21.41 26.26
C PHE A 519 9.44 21.54 26.20
N GLY A 520 10.04 21.34 25.03
CA GLY A 520 11.50 21.53 24.84
C GLY A 520 11.97 22.98 24.94
N GLN A 521 11.04 23.97 24.95
CA GLN A 521 11.32 25.38 25.17
C GLN A 521 11.04 25.82 26.63
N VAL A 522 10.43 24.95 27.43
CA VAL A 522 10.22 25.16 28.86
C VAL A 522 11.53 24.88 29.57
N GLY A 523 12.22 25.93 30.02
CA GLY A 523 13.50 25.77 30.73
C GLY A 523 13.31 25.28 32.16
N HIS A 524 12.64 26.07 33.00
CA HIS A 524 12.22 25.69 34.35
C HIS A 524 10.76 26.07 34.55
N ILE A 525 10.11 25.39 35.46
CA ILE A 525 8.73 25.70 35.84
C ILE A 525 8.72 26.18 37.29
N THR A 526 8.23 27.40 37.52
CA THR A 526 7.91 27.88 38.85
C THR A 526 6.41 27.75 39.05
N ASN A 527 6.00 26.87 39.97
CA ASN A 527 4.60 26.65 40.30
C ASN A 527 4.20 27.54 41.48
N PHE A 528 3.29 28.48 41.23
CA PHE A 528 2.78 29.41 42.26
C PHE A 528 1.53 28.88 42.97
N SER A 529 1.01 27.73 42.56
CA SER A 529 -0.24 27.18 43.05
C SER A 529 -0.07 25.96 43.95
N ARG A 530 1.18 25.53 44.22
CA ARG A 530 1.46 24.33 45.00
C ARG A 530 1.80 24.71 46.45
N ASP A 531 1.21 23.98 47.43
CA ASP A 531 1.42 24.01 48.87
C ASP A 531 1.11 25.35 49.56
N TRP A 532 1.98 26.35 49.47
CA TRP A 532 1.83 27.64 50.11
C TRP A 532 2.62 28.74 49.36
N THR A 533 2.14 29.98 49.52
CA THR A 533 2.79 31.17 48.94
C THR A 533 3.08 32.19 50.05
N VAL A 534 4.31 32.72 50.07
CA VAL A 534 4.68 33.87 50.93
C VAL A 534 4.63 35.13 50.08
N VAL A 535 3.69 35.99 50.40
CA VAL A 535 3.61 37.32 49.77
C VAL A 535 4.41 38.32 50.61
N LYS A 536 5.31 39.04 49.94
CA LYS A 536 6.10 40.14 50.49
C LYS A 536 5.77 41.42 49.73
N PHE A 537 5.49 42.50 50.44
CA PHE A 537 5.22 43.76 49.79
C PHE A 537 5.78 44.92 50.69
N ASN A 538 6.10 46.05 50.11
CA ASN A 538 6.68 47.19 50.76
C ASN A 538 5.67 48.34 50.80
N LEU A 539 5.61 49.05 51.87
CA LEU A 539 4.88 50.30 52.00
C LEU A 539 5.83 51.35 52.56
N ALA A 540 5.67 52.62 52.14
CA ALA A 540 6.48 53.77 52.57
C ALA A 540 5.71 54.59 53.62
N PHE A 541 6.37 54.95 54.68
CA PHE A 541 5.83 55.71 55.79
C PHE A 541 6.59 57.04 55.97
N ALA A 542 5.96 58.00 56.63
CA ALA A 542 6.56 59.30 56.89
C ALA A 542 7.80 59.19 57.82
N PRO A 543 8.80 60.08 57.68
CA PRO A 543 9.94 60.09 58.54
C PRO A 543 9.50 60.32 59.99
N GLY A 544 10.20 59.69 60.95
CA GLY A 544 9.84 59.75 62.36
C GLY A 544 8.72 58.84 62.84
N THR A 545 8.26 57.90 61.95
CA THR A 545 7.28 56.87 62.32
C THR A 545 7.86 55.92 63.37
N ASP A 546 7.15 55.75 64.51
CA ASP A 546 7.50 54.76 65.53
C ASP A 546 7.34 53.32 64.94
N VAL A 547 8.49 52.69 64.75
CA VAL A 547 8.58 51.36 64.14
C VAL A 547 7.99 50.29 65.05
N GLU A 548 8.08 50.44 66.37
CA GLU A 548 7.53 49.43 67.29
C GLU A 548 6.01 49.56 67.42
N LEU A 549 5.47 50.77 67.39
CA LEU A 549 4.04 51.01 67.35
C LEU A 549 3.45 50.48 66.08
N LEU A 550 4.11 50.70 64.90
CA LEU A 550 3.73 50.17 63.63
C LEU A 550 3.72 48.62 63.66
N ARG A 551 4.77 48.03 64.25
CA ARG A 551 4.88 46.56 64.34
C ARG A 551 3.73 45.96 65.17
N LYS A 552 3.41 46.54 66.30
CA LYS A 552 2.32 46.13 67.19
C LYS A 552 0.95 46.26 66.48
N ALA A 553 0.72 47.36 65.79
CA ALA A 553 -0.51 47.64 65.06
C ALA A 553 -0.72 46.65 63.93
N VAL A 554 0.31 46.39 63.10
CA VAL A 554 0.22 45.43 61.97
C VAL A 554 0.08 44.01 62.49
N LYS A 555 0.72 43.63 63.59
CA LYS A 555 0.53 42.32 64.22
C LYS A 555 -0.92 42.13 64.64
N LYS A 556 -1.56 43.16 65.24
CA LYS A 556 -2.98 43.10 65.61
C LYS A 556 -3.87 42.93 64.35
N ILE A 557 -3.68 43.75 63.31
CA ILE A 557 -4.39 43.67 62.08
C ILE A 557 -4.26 42.23 61.46
N GLY A 558 -3.05 41.65 61.48
CA GLY A 558 -2.79 40.32 60.99
C GLY A 558 -3.49 39.22 61.78
N THR A 559 -3.60 39.36 63.10
CA THR A 559 -4.30 38.44 64.00
C THR A 559 -5.83 38.50 63.72
N ASP A 560 -6.36 39.72 63.68
CA ASP A 560 -7.77 39.99 63.41
C ASP A 560 -8.17 39.40 62.02
N MET A 561 -7.31 39.50 61.00
CA MET A 561 -7.51 38.91 59.70
C MET A 561 -7.50 37.36 59.74
N MET A 562 -6.68 36.78 60.64
CA MET A 562 -6.59 35.32 60.73
C MET A 562 -7.78 34.70 61.46
N GLU A 563 -8.45 35.45 62.33
CA GLU A 563 -9.66 35.03 63.04
C GLU A 563 -10.93 35.15 62.20
N GLU A 564 -10.90 35.94 61.15
CA GLU A 564 -12.06 36.18 60.29
C GLU A 564 -12.42 34.93 59.45
N PRO A 565 -13.69 34.52 59.42
CA PRO A 565 -14.12 33.30 58.71
C PRO A 565 -13.74 33.29 57.23
N THR A 566 -13.64 34.44 56.58
CA THR A 566 -13.30 34.61 55.16
C THR A 566 -11.84 34.27 54.87
N PHE A 567 -10.93 34.59 55.77
CA PHE A 567 -9.48 34.43 55.57
C PHE A 567 -8.87 33.25 56.34
N LYS A 568 -9.53 32.79 57.39
CA LYS A 568 -9.10 31.66 58.21
C LYS A 568 -8.74 30.39 57.43
N PRO A 569 -9.49 29.96 56.39
CA PRO A 569 -9.13 28.76 55.63
C PRO A 569 -7.96 28.98 54.66
N ILE A 570 -7.63 30.25 54.36
CA ILE A 570 -6.65 30.61 53.33
C ILE A 570 -5.34 31.11 53.92
N LEU A 571 -5.40 31.89 55.01
CA LEU A 571 -4.24 32.49 55.64
C LEU A 571 -3.53 31.51 56.58
N MET A 572 -2.32 31.10 56.26
CA MET A 572 -1.53 30.14 57.07
C MET A 572 -0.69 30.80 58.14
N GLN A 573 -0.17 31.99 57.89
CA GLN A 573 0.52 32.82 58.86
C GLN A 573 -0.01 34.26 58.77
N PRO A 574 -0.17 34.92 59.90
CA PRO A 574 -0.72 36.29 59.95
C PRO A 574 0.17 37.27 59.20
N LEU A 575 -0.47 38.36 58.78
CA LEU A 575 0.27 39.53 58.27
C LEU A 575 1.15 40.10 59.38
N LYS A 576 2.45 40.21 59.12
CA LYS A 576 3.43 40.72 60.04
C LYS A 576 4.45 41.61 59.34
N MET A 577 4.95 42.59 60.10
CA MET A 577 6.09 43.40 59.69
C MET A 577 7.36 42.54 59.70
N GLN A 578 8.13 42.56 58.60
CA GLN A 578 9.42 41.87 58.50
C GLN A 578 10.58 42.82 59.02
N GLY A 579 10.49 44.08 58.75
CA GLY A 579 11.48 45.09 59.15
C GLY A 579 11.51 46.26 58.18
N VAL A 580 12.32 47.23 58.51
CA VAL A 580 12.68 48.36 57.64
C VAL A 580 13.65 47.82 56.57
N VAL A 581 13.39 48.12 55.32
CA VAL A 581 14.18 47.62 54.18
C VAL A 581 15.08 48.70 53.62
N ASP A 582 14.56 49.92 53.58
CA ASP A 582 15.26 51.02 52.97
C ASP A 582 14.70 52.36 53.47
N ILE A 583 15.49 53.45 53.33
CA ILE A 583 15.04 54.81 53.49
C ILE A 583 15.25 55.52 52.16
N LYS A 584 14.16 55.75 51.42
CA LYS A 584 14.17 56.42 50.13
C LYS A 584 13.36 57.69 50.16
N ASP A 585 13.86 58.72 49.52
CA ASP A 585 13.15 60.02 49.37
C ASP A 585 12.56 60.54 50.70
N SER A 586 13.36 60.47 51.76
CA SER A 586 12.96 60.84 53.15
C SER A 586 11.75 60.02 53.67
N SER A 587 11.45 58.83 53.07
CA SER A 587 10.40 57.92 53.53
C SER A 587 10.99 56.60 54.04
N LEU A 588 10.34 56.05 55.08
CA LEU A 588 10.72 54.78 55.69
C LEU A 588 10.02 53.63 54.93
N VAL A 589 10.77 52.84 54.13
CA VAL A 589 10.23 51.69 53.40
C VAL A 589 10.24 50.48 54.31
N VAL A 590 9.05 49.95 54.60
CA VAL A 590 8.87 48.82 55.51
C VAL A 590 8.29 47.64 54.72
N ARG A 591 8.88 46.47 54.96
CA ARG A 591 8.42 45.22 54.32
C ARG A 591 7.48 44.46 55.23
N PHE A 592 6.39 44.02 54.63
CA PHE A 592 5.39 43.14 55.23
C PHE A 592 5.39 41.80 54.57
N LYS A 593 5.03 40.78 55.33
CA LYS A 593 4.83 39.42 54.77
C LYS A 593 3.67 38.73 55.42
N PHE A 594 3.06 37.86 54.66
CA PHE A 594 2.11 36.85 55.13
C PHE A 594 2.29 35.55 54.35
N MET A 595 1.76 34.43 54.86
CA MET A 595 1.78 33.16 54.22
C MET A 595 0.35 32.67 54.01
N ALA A 596 0.03 32.29 52.79
CA ALA A 596 -1.33 31.87 52.42
C ALA A 596 -1.34 30.66 51.48
N ARG A 597 -2.46 29.98 51.44
CA ARG A 597 -2.73 28.97 50.40
C ARG A 597 -2.86 29.64 49.04
N PRO A 598 -2.51 28.95 47.95
CA PRO A 598 -2.26 29.62 46.66
C PRO A 598 -3.49 30.17 45.92
N LYS A 599 -4.73 30.03 46.41
CA LYS A 599 -5.91 30.40 45.60
C LYS A 599 -6.11 31.87 45.30
N ASN A 600 -5.84 32.80 46.24
CA ASN A 600 -6.05 34.25 46.06
C ASN A 600 -5.16 35.12 46.95
N PRO A 601 -3.82 35.03 46.87
CA PRO A 601 -2.94 35.81 47.75
C PRO A 601 -3.06 37.33 47.52
N SER A 602 -3.38 37.78 46.31
CA SER A 602 -3.57 39.20 45.98
C SER A 602 -4.80 39.81 46.65
N ALA A 603 -5.86 39.04 46.91
CA ALA A 603 -7.03 39.52 47.64
C ALA A 603 -6.70 39.80 49.11
N ILE A 604 -5.92 38.88 49.72
CA ILE A 604 -5.44 39.04 51.10
C ILE A 604 -4.52 40.27 51.21
N GLN A 605 -3.59 40.44 50.27
CA GLN A 605 -2.73 41.59 50.20
C GLN A 605 -3.51 42.90 50.13
N ARG A 606 -4.46 42.99 49.20
CA ARG A 606 -5.33 44.19 49.04
C ARG A 606 -6.12 44.48 50.29
N MET A 607 -6.69 43.47 50.94
CA MET A 607 -7.42 43.66 52.18
C MET A 607 -6.51 44.07 53.32
N GLY A 608 -5.32 43.44 53.44
CA GLY A 608 -4.31 43.84 54.44
C GLY A 608 -3.86 45.28 54.25
N VAL A 609 -3.56 45.68 53.02
CA VAL A 609 -3.18 47.08 52.70
C VAL A 609 -4.35 48.06 53.01
N ARG A 610 -5.59 47.70 52.68
CA ARG A 610 -6.77 48.50 52.97
C ARG A 610 -6.96 48.69 54.47
N ARG A 611 -6.86 47.63 55.27
CA ARG A 611 -6.98 47.73 56.73
C ARG A 611 -5.85 48.57 57.36
N MET A 612 -4.64 48.40 56.85
CA MET A 612 -3.53 49.26 57.28
C MET A 612 -3.78 50.73 56.94
N TYR A 613 -4.30 51.00 55.74
CA TYR A 613 -4.62 52.39 55.35
C TYR A 613 -5.74 53.01 56.19
N GLU A 614 -6.73 52.26 56.65
CA GLU A 614 -7.83 52.70 57.49
C GLU A 614 -7.45 52.84 58.99
N GLN A 615 -6.57 52.01 59.51
CA GLN A 615 -6.30 51.90 60.94
C GLN A 615 -5.01 52.66 61.39
N LEU A 616 -3.95 52.59 60.55
CA LEU A 616 -2.65 53.21 60.95
C LEU A 616 -2.70 54.74 61.15
N PRO A 617 -3.42 55.52 60.34
CA PRO A 617 -3.56 56.96 60.58
C PRO A 617 -4.22 57.31 61.90
N LYS A 618 -5.18 56.45 62.36
CA LYS A 618 -5.86 56.66 63.65
C LYS A 618 -4.90 56.49 64.86
N LEU A 619 -3.79 55.81 64.66
CA LEU A 619 -2.71 55.60 65.65
C LEU A 619 -1.56 56.59 65.46
N GLY A 620 -1.75 57.62 64.62
CA GLY A 620 -0.73 58.63 64.37
C GLY A 620 0.36 58.24 63.36
N ILE A 621 0.24 57.07 62.76
CA ILE A 621 1.20 56.55 61.77
C ILE A 621 0.80 57.03 60.39
N ARG A 622 1.60 57.86 59.74
CA ARG A 622 1.32 58.47 58.45
C ARG A 622 2.06 57.72 57.33
N PHE A 623 1.39 57.49 56.22
CA PHE A 623 2.05 56.97 54.98
C PHE A 623 2.89 58.12 54.37
N ALA A 624 3.94 57.75 53.66
CA ALA A 624 4.72 58.75 52.93
C ALA A 624 3.86 59.34 51.81
N THR A 625 3.77 60.65 51.77
CA THR A 625 3.20 61.34 50.60
C THR A 625 4.30 61.52 49.57
N PRO A 626 4.08 61.23 48.27
CA PRO A 626 5.06 61.61 47.26
C PRO A 626 5.34 63.10 47.36
N PHE A 627 6.62 63.50 47.25
CA PHE A 627 7.04 64.87 47.23
C PHE A 627 6.26 65.64 46.17
N GLY A 628 5.30 66.42 46.60
CA GLY A 628 4.51 67.31 45.79
C GLY A 628 4.12 68.53 46.64
N ILE A 629 4.85 69.57 46.46
CA ILE A 629 4.53 70.98 46.81
C ILE A 629 4.17 71.25 48.28
N PRO A 630 5.04 71.88 49.05
CA PRO A 630 4.69 72.40 50.36
C PRO A 630 3.68 73.57 50.20
N GLY A 631 2.43 73.33 50.59
CA GLY A 631 1.46 74.45 50.65
C GLY A 631 0.03 74.16 50.24
N MET A 632 -0.37 72.90 49.85
CA MET A 632 -1.76 72.62 49.59
C MET A 632 -2.49 72.10 50.82
N VAL A 633 -3.11 73.02 51.54
CA VAL A 633 -4.17 72.77 52.52
C VAL A 633 -5.36 72.15 51.78
N PRO A 634 -6.02 71.11 52.31
CA PRO A 634 -7.25 70.59 51.65
C PRO A 634 -8.33 71.63 51.76
N MET A 635 -8.63 72.33 50.67
CA MET A 635 -9.75 73.22 50.57
C MET A 635 -11.03 72.37 50.49
N GLY A 636 -11.87 72.53 51.52
CA GLY A 636 -13.21 71.97 51.55
C GLY A 636 -14.04 72.52 50.45
N THR A 637 -14.95 71.66 50.04
CA THR A 637 -16.16 71.90 49.24
C THR A 637 -16.34 73.31 48.66
N ALA A 638 -16.09 73.47 47.35
CA ALA A 638 -16.56 74.62 46.60
C ALA A 638 -17.39 74.12 45.39
N THR A 639 -18.55 74.68 45.37
CA THR A 639 -19.62 74.66 44.41
C THR A 639 -19.21 74.71 42.95
N ALA A 640 -20.02 74.03 42.12
CA ALA A 640 -19.96 74.00 40.70
C ALA A 640 -19.90 75.41 40.03
N GLY A 641 -18.96 75.62 39.13
CA GLY A 641 -18.92 76.70 38.14
C GLY A 641 -18.77 76.12 36.70
N PRO A 642 -19.13 76.85 35.70
CA PRO A 642 -19.60 76.26 34.45
C PRO A 642 -18.50 75.74 33.49
N ALA A 643 -18.88 74.79 32.67
CA ALA A 643 -18.11 74.07 31.68
C ALA A 643 -17.24 74.95 30.76
N ALA A 644 -15.95 74.67 30.70
CA ALA A 644 -15.06 75.15 29.63
C ALA A 644 -15.03 74.12 28.44
N ALA A 645 -15.05 74.71 27.25
CA ALA A 645 -15.14 73.99 25.97
C ALA A 645 -14.00 72.99 25.71
N PRO A 646 -14.24 71.97 24.89
CA PRO A 646 -13.24 70.95 24.61
C PRO A 646 -12.14 71.48 23.68
N PRO A 647 -10.88 70.98 23.82
CA PRO A 647 -9.80 71.37 22.96
C PRO A 647 -9.93 70.77 21.57
N VAL A 648 -9.54 71.58 20.59
CA VAL A 648 -9.52 71.30 19.16
C VAL A 648 -8.63 70.08 18.85
N ALA A 649 -9.14 69.20 18.01
CA ALA A 649 -8.46 68.01 17.53
C ALA A 649 -7.19 68.36 16.71
N ALA A 650 -6.09 67.67 16.99
CA ALA A 650 -4.85 67.73 16.19
C ALA A 650 -5.06 67.04 14.82
N PRO A 651 -4.38 67.50 13.76
CA PRO A 651 -4.52 66.94 12.41
C PRO A 651 -3.96 65.53 12.30
N PRO A 652 -4.48 64.68 11.39
CA PRO A 652 -4.07 63.29 11.27
C PRO A 652 -2.65 63.18 10.71
N ALA A 653 -1.88 62.24 11.30
CA ALA A 653 -0.54 61.88 10.87
C ALA A 653 -0.54 61.31 9.44
N ALA A 654 0.45 61.71 8.66
CA ALA A 654 0.65 61.30 7.28
C ALA A 654 0.82 59.77 7.15
N ALA A 655 0.23 59.22 6.08
CA ALA A 655 0.35 57.82 5.71
C ALA A 655 1.81 57.44 5.36
N PRO A 656 2.25 56.20 5.66
CA PRO A 656 3.56 55.71 5.24
C PRO A 656 3.62 55.51 3.72
N PRO A 657 4.83 55.65 3.11
CA PRO A 657 5.00 55.57 1.66
C PRO A 657 4.74 54.13 1.11
N GLU A 658 4.04 54.07 0.00
CA GLU A 658 3.78 52.84 -0.77
C GLU A 658 5.10 52.19 -1.25
N VAL A 659 5.22 50.89 -1.05
CA VAL A 659 6.29 50.06 -1.60
C VAL A 659 5.95 49.72 -3.05
N PRO A 660 6.87 49.93 -4.03
CA PRO A 660 6.61 49.63 -5.41
C PRO A 660 6.52 48.10 -5.67
N PRO A 661 5.71 47.65 -6.66
CA PRO A 661 5.52 46.23 -6.93
C PRO A 661 6.77 45.62 -7.60
N ALA A 662 7.10 44.38 -7.20
CA ALA A 662 8.18 43.58 -7.75
C ALA A 662 7.93 43.22 -9.22
N PRO A 663 8.98 43.12 -10.08
CA PRO A 663 8.81 42.82 -11.49
C PRO A 663 8.41 41.34 -11.72
N ALA A 664 7.48 41.15 -12.68
CA ALA A 664 7.01 39.86 -13.15
C ALA A 664 8.18 39.03 -13.72
N LYS A 665 8.33 37.79 -13.30
CA LYS A 665 9.19 36.79 -13.94
C LYS A 665 8.54 36.36 -15.25
N ALA A 666 9.26 36.60 -16.36
CA ALA A 666 8.98 36.06 -17.67
C ALA A 666 9.04 34.52 -17.65
N ALA A 667 8.14 33.93 -18.41
CA ALA A 667 8.10 32.52 -18.73
C ALA A 667 9.28 32.10 -19.62
N GLU A 668 9.96 30.99 -19.27
CA GLU A 668 10.52 29.99 -20.17
C GLU A 668 10.28 28.61 -19.56
#